data_d29c7854cd9a2febc1902b44e2ce4c49
#
_entry.id   d29c7854cd9a2febc1902b44e2ce4c49
#
_cell.length_a   1.000
_cell.length_b   1.000
_cell.length_c   1.000
_cell.angle_alpha   90.00
_cell.angle_beta   90.00
_cell.angle_gamma   90.00
#
_symmetry.space_group_name_H-M   'P 1'
#
loop_
_entity.id
_entity.type
_entity.pdbx_description
1 polymer ?
#
loop_
_entity_poly.entity_id
_entity_poly.type
_entity_poly.pdbx_seq_one_letter_code
_entity_poly.pdbx_strand_id
1 'polypeptide(L)'
;EGRARLRSEVTPGPTPITPPIRDHHHSEANSVIGGPVYRGDKLKSLNGEFVYGDYITGTIWSVGRASDGSFVGRTLVDTDLRITDFLAGSAGELFVLDYDLTGQIYELLPNDVEDLSADFPRMLSQTGVFRSLVPLQPAAGVVEYDVVVPRWTDGAMAQRFVAVPGSDRIDLAPNGTIRGQYPEGTVFAKQLGIPDAADKAGTPLETQILQLQNGVWNPYSYLWNEAGTDAELVSSVGTTRSVQWPDANASGQFTERTWRTSAVNECKLCHNAGPGFVLGFVGNQLDRRNRSGTSTVDQLASLISQQVITAIPDESGNPAFHLVDPHDASLDLNDRARSYLHGNCGMCHHKGGNAIVSFFLTRDLPFEQMNTNKGTGIGTFGMKDAKLILSGDPFRSVMMYRMSKLGYARMPYIGSQVVDSDGVSLIEQWIRSLPADGTADRSDPLIAGSSQANSLATLTVTSSDADTRSAAIRNLVGSTEGSLALLARLHAGDLTKADRETTVESVRNASSDIRGLFDQFVPESQRKKTLGRTFEPTLVLSQTGDPLRGRLIFFSDAARCRACHDTDDAALSVGPTLKDISRKYVHMSELLQHVVQPSLKIDDKFATWTVVTTDGTVLNGLMESQSDAQVVLKAADRKQLTIPKADIEELKKRTQSLMPDGVFADLTAQEASDLLAFIQSVGQTK
;
A
#
# COMPACT_ATOMS: atom_id res chain seq x y z
N GLU A 1 17.32 -8.84 -6.58
CA GLU A 1 17.76 -9.43 -7.85
C GLU A 1 17.58 -10.94 -7.98
N GLY A 2 17.16 -11.75 -7.17
CA GLY A 2 16.82 -13.16 -7.28
C GLY A 2 17.65 -14.01 -8.28
N ARG A 3 17.19 -15.23 -8.51
CA ARG A 3 17.78 -16.14 -9.53
C ARG A 3 17.34 -15.81 -10.96
N ALA A 4 16.33 -14.98 -11.12
CA ALA A 4 15.89 -14.53 -12.42
C ALA A 4 16.99 -13.65 -13.07
N ARG A 5 17.53 -14.09 -14.18
CA ARG A 5 18.43 -13.24 -14.97
C ARG A 5 17.63 -12.06 -15.49
N LEU A 6 17.84 -10.88 -14.95
CA LEU A 6 17.37 -9.63 -15.53
C LEU A 6 17.94 -9.38 -16.93
N ARG A 7 18.96 -10.18 -17.33
CA ARG A 7 19.70 -10.08 -18.59
C ARG A 7 19.88 -11.46 -19.21
N SER A 8 18.97 -11.89 -20.06
CA SER A 8 19.14 -13.13 -20.83
C SER A 8 20.20 -13.03 -21.94
N GLU A 9 20.52 -11.81 -22.40
CA GLU A 9 21.27 -11.55 -23.66
C GLU A 9 22.63 -10.89 -23.42
N VAL A 10 23.01 -10.56 -22.21
CA VAL A 10 24.33 -9.98 -21.93
C VAL A 10 25.33 -11.11 -21.79
N THR A 11 26.35 -11.11 -22.64
CA THR A 11 27.56 -11.87 -22.36
C THR A 11 28.14 -11.32 -21.06
N PRO A 12 28.19 -12.12 -19.98
CA PRO A 12 28.82 -11.68 -18.73
C PRO A 12 30.22 -11.13 -19.05
N GLY A 13 30.60 -10.06 -18.34
CA GLY A 13 31.97 -9.60 -18.36
C GLY A 13 32.93 -10.74 -17.93
N PRO A 14 34.27 -10.54 -18.05
CA PRO A 14 35.24 -11.57 -17.74
C PRO A 14 35.15 -12.12 -16.29
N THR A 15 34.50 -11.39 -15.40
CA THR A 15 34.25 -11.85 -14.05
C THR A 15 32.90 -12.59 -14.00
N PRO A 16 32.88 -13.88 -13.64
CA PRO A 16 31.65 -14.64 -13.49
C PRO A 16 30.70 -13.97 -12.49
N ILE A 17 29.45 -13.76 -12.88
CA ILE A 17 28.40 -13.34 -11.95
C ILE A 17 27.96 -14.55 -11.16
N THR A 18 28.18 -14.55 -9.85
CA THR A 18 27.68 -15.58 -8.97
C THR A 18 26.20 -15.27 -8.69
N PRO A 19 25.27 -16.16 -9.09
CA PRO A 19 23.85 -15.96 -8.75
C PRO A 19 23.66 -16.00 -7.23
N PRO A 20 22.59 -15.39 -6.68
CA PRO A 20 22.28 -15.51 -5.27
C PRO A 20 22.02 -16.99 -4.92
N ILE A 21 22.45 -17.39 -3.74
CA ILE A 21 22.24 -18.76 -3.24
C ILE A 21 20.80 -18.97 -2.77
N ARG A 22 20.13 -17.90 -2.37
CA ARG A 22 18.71 -17.85 -1.99
C ARG A 22 18.11 -16.51 -2.39
N ASP A 23 16.86 -16.54 -2.78
CA ASP A 23 15.99 -15.39 -3.03
C ASP A 23 14.60 -15.64 -2.43
N HIS A 24 13.87 -14.56 -2.15
CA HIS A 24 12.53 -14.59 -1.60
C HIS A 24 11.59 -13.76 -2.45
N HIS A 25 10.40 -14.28 -2.70
CA HIS A 25 9.33 -13.47 -3.26
C HIS A 25 8.81 -12.48 -2.19
N HIS A 26 8.24 -11.35 -2.61
CA HIS A 26 7.70 -10.35 -1.68
C HIS A 26 6.53 -10.85 -0.82
N SER A 27 5.92 -11.98 -1.15
CA SER A 27 4.98 -12.67 -0.25
C SER A 27 5.68 -13.40 0.92
N GLU A 28 7.00 -13.55 0.88
CA GLU A 28 7.79 -14.22 1.92
C GLU A 28 8.67 -13.24 2.71
N ALA A 29 9.25 -12.24 2.06
CA ALA A 29 10.13 -11.24 2.67
C ALA A 29 9.97 -9.87 2.00
N ASN A 30 10.21 -8.79 2.76
CA ASN A 30 10.10 -7.42 2.27
C ASN A 30 11.42 -6.66 2.31
N SER A 31 12.24 -6.88 3.34
CA SER A 31 13.52 -6.18 3.55
C SER A 31 14.52 -7.10 4.22
N VAL A 32 15.27 -7.85 3.41
CA VAL A 32 16.20 -8.89 3.90
C VAL A 32 17.45 -8.26 4.48
N ILE A 33 17.80 -8.67 5.69
CA ILE A 33 18.99 -8.29 6.45
C ILE A 33 19.93 -9.49 6.51
N GLY A 34 21.16 -9.31 6.02
CA GLY A 34 22.19 -10.35 6.08
C GLY A 34 22.82 -10.45 7.46
N GLY A 35 23.15 -11.66 7.88
CA GLY A 35 23.87 -11.93 9.11
C GLY A 35 25.17 -12.70 8.87
N PRO A 36 25.74 -13.37 9.87
CA PRO A 36 26.98 -14.12 9.75
C PRO A 36 26.79 -15.54 9.19
N VAL A 37 27.90 -16.12 8.71
CA VAL A 37 27.99 -17.59 8.67
C VAL A 37 28.29 -18.06 10.08
N TYR A 38 27.32 -18.80 10.66
CA TYR A 38 27.46 -19.26 12.03
C TYR A 38 28.59 -20.30 12.18
N ARG A 39 29.43 -20.14 13.20
CA ARG A 39 30.57 -21.00 13.47
C ARG A 39 30.73 -21.32 14.95
N GLY A 40 29.72 -21.06 15.75
CA GLY A 40 29.72 -21.34 17.18
C GLY A 40 29.31 -22.77 17.54
N ASP A 41 29.47 -23.11 18.81
CA ASP A 41 29.14 -24.43 19.31
C ASP A 41 27.77 -24.53 19.99
N LYS A 42 27.13 -23.39 20.30
CA LYS A 42 25.81 -23.35 20.97
C LYS A 42 24.67 -23.84 20.04
N LEU A 43 24.70 -23.45 18.78
CA LEU A 43 23.69 -23.83 17.77
C LEU A 43 24.32 -24.79 16.75
N LYS A 44 24.66 -25.99 17.18
CA LYS A 44 25.41 -26.99 16.37
C LYS A 44 24.78 -27.28 15.01
N SER A 45 23.44 -27.25 14.95
CA SER A 45 22.70 -27.48 13.70
C SER A 45 22.85 -26.37 12.66
N LEU A 46 23.36 -25.19 13.05
CA LEU A 46 23.61 -24.04 12.18
C LEU A 46 25.08 -23.93 11.76
N ASN A 47 25.98 -24.75 12.27
CA ASN A 47 27.40 -24.59 11.99
C ASN A 47 27.70 -24.67 10.49
N GLY A 48 28.28 -23.61 9.95
CA GLY A 48 28.55 -23.43 8.53
C GLY A 48 27.40 -22.86 7.71
N GLU A 49 26.24 -22.62 8.28
CA GLU A 49 25.10 -22.00 7.61
C GLU A 49 25.16 -20.47 7.71
N PHE A 50 24.75 -19.78 6.65
CA PHE A 50 24.57 -18.33 6.63
C PHE A 50 23.20 -18.02 7.21
N VAL A 51 23.14 -17.17 8.25
CA VAL A 51 21.90 -16.76 8.90
C VAL A 51 21.53 -15.35 8.42
N TYR A 52 20.24 -15.12 8.20
CA TYR A 52 19.71 -13.84 7.74
C TYR A 52 18.24 -13.73 8.15
N GLY A 53 17.69 -12.54 8.11
CA GLY A 53 16.29 -12.29 8.49
C GLY A 53 15.63 -11.19 7.67
N ASP A 54 14.38 -10.89 7.98
CA ASP A 54 13.65 -9.80 7.35
C ASP A 54 13.22 -8.75 8.38
N TYR A 55 13.48 -7.48 8.06
CA TYR A 55 13.16 -6.36 8.93
C TYR A 55 11.65 -6.20 9.16
N ILE A 56 10.81 -6.47 8.16
CA ILE A 56 9.37 -6.23 8.25
C ILE A 56 8.63 -7.39 8.89
N THR A 57 9.01 -8.62 8.52
CA THR A 57 8.29 -9.82 8.95
C THR A 57 8.83 -10.43 10.23
N GLY A 58 10.07 -10.10 10.60
CA GLY A 58 10.75 -10.69 11.76
C GLY A 58 11.16 -12.15 11.58
N THR A 59 10.97 -12.71 10.39
CA THR A 59 11.33 -14.10 10.11
C THR A 59 12.84 -14.24 9.96
N ILE A 60 13.42 -15.26 10.57
CA ILE A 60 14.85 -15.59 10.50
C ILE A 60 15.01 -16.91 9.75
N TRP A 61 15.91 -16.90 8.78
CA TRP A 61 16.27 -18.06 7.99
C TRP A 61 17.75 -18.41 8.12
N SER A 62 18.07 -19.64 7.75
CA SER A 62 19.44 -20.02 7.43
C SER A 62 19.51 -20.64 6.03
N VAL A 63 20.71 -20.60 5.45
CA VAL A 63 21.02 -21.32 4.23
C VAL A 63 22.36 -22.01 4.39
N GLY A 64 22.37 -23.32 4.18
CA GLY A 64 23.55 -24.18 4.28
C GLY A 64 23.80 -24.93 2.98
N ARG A 65 24.96 -25.57 2.88
CA ARG A 65 25.34 -26.38 1.73
C ARG A 65 25.05 -27.85 2.03
N ALA A 66 24.24 -28.49 1.21
CA ALA A 66 23.94 -29.90 1.30
C ALA A 66 25.15 -30.77 0.82
N SER A 67 25.11 -32.06 1.10
CA SER A 67 26.18 -33.01 0.72
C SER A 67 26.37 -33.14 -0.80
N ASP A 68 25.33 -32.88 -1.59
CA ASP A 68 25.39 -32.86 -3.06
C ASP A 68 25.89 -31.51 -3.62
N GLY A 69 26.24 -30.56 -2.74
CA GLY A 69 26.74 -29.24 -3.10
C GLY A 69 25.66 -28.19 -3.38
N SER A 70 24.38 -28.58 -3.37
CA SER A 70 23.25 -27.62 -3.48
C SER A 70 23.13 -26.78 -2.20
N PHE A 71 22.42 -25.63 -2.31
CA PHE A 71 22.10 -24.80 -1.16
C PHE A 71 20.66 -25.07 -0.72
N VAL A 72 20.49 -25.35 0.58
CA VAL A 72 19.19 -25.58 1.21
C VAL A 72 18.93 -24.50 2.24
N GLY A 73 17.83 -23.79 2.07
CA GLY A 73 17.35 -22.79 3.03
C GLY A 73 16.24 -23.35 3.90
N ARG A 74 16.21 -22.93 5.16
CA ARG A 74 15.14 -23.28 6.12
C ARG A 74 14.77 -22.09 6.96
N THR A 75 13.51 -21.99 7.39
CA THR A 75 13.07 -21.05 8.41
C THR A 75 13.55 -21.56 9.77
N LEU A 76 14.17 -20.68 10.55
CA LEU A 76 14.61 -20.97 11.91
C LEU A 76 13.54 -20.61 12.92
N VAL A 77 13.04 -19.36 12.81
CA VAL A 77 12.01 -18.84 13.71
C VAL A 77 11.26 -17.70 13.03
N ASP A 78 10.00 -17.57 13.34
CA ASP A 78 9.16 -16.42 13.01
C ASP A 78 8.97 -15.60 14.28
N THR A 79 9.32 -14.29 14.22
CA THR A 79 9.26 -13.36 15.34
C THR A 79 8.51 -12.10 14.96
N ASP A 80 8.22 -11.26 15.95
CA ASP A 80 7.67 -9.93 15.74
C ASP A 80 8.75 -8.84 15.72
N LEU A 81 10.05 -9.22 15.75
CA LEU A 81 11.17 -8.28 15.81
C LEU A 81 11.34 -7.49 14.51
N ARG A 82 11.78 -6.25 14.63
CA ARG A 82 12.27 -5.41 13.53
C ARG A 82 13.78 -5.60 13.38
N ILE A 83 14.16 -6.66 12.69
CA ILE A 83 15.55 -7.11 12.61
C ILE A 83 16.40 -6.14 11.79
N THR A 84 17.42 -5.54 12.44
CA THR A 84 18.35 -4.62 11.75
C THR A 84 19.75 -5.20 11.57
N ASP A 85 20.14 -6.13 12.41
CA ASP A 85 21.47 -6.74 12.31
C ASP A 85 21.54 -8.08 13.08
N PHE A 86 22.60 -8.83 12.81
CA PHE A 86 22.97 -10.05 13.52
C PHE A 86 24.41 -9.94 14.00
N LEU A 87 24.69 -10.45 15.18
CA LEU A 87 26.02 -10.43 15.76
C LEU A 87 26.43 -11.83 16.29
N ALA A 88 27.59 -12.31 15.88
CA ALA A 88 28.17 -13.52 16.46
C ALA A 88 28.99 -13.16 17.69
N GLY A 89 28.68 -13.78 18.83
CA GLY A 89 29.42 -13.63 20.05
C GLY A 89 30.69 -14.52 20.09
N SER A 90 31.62 -14.18 20.97
CA SER A 90 32.92 -14.88 21.10
C SER A 90 32.83 -16.26 21.73
N ALA A 91 31.73 -16.54 22.47
CA ALA A 91 31.49 -17.82 23.11
C ALA A 91 30.44 -18.67 22.35
N GLY A 92 30.20 -18.37 21.07
CA GLY A 92 29.31 -19.12 20.19
C GLY A 92 27.85 -18.69 20.25
N GLU A 93 27.58 -17.50 20.78
CA GLU A 93 26.25 -16.89 20.74
C GLU A 93 25.93 -16.38 19.33
N LEU A 94 24.63 -16.29 19.02
CA LEU A 94 24.11 -15.58 17.87
C LEU A 94 23.04 -14.60 18.36
N PHE A 95 23.33 -13.31 18.23
CA PHE A 95 22.46 -12.25 18.67
C PHE A 95 21.71 -11.62 17.48
N VAL A 96 20.50 -11.14 17.76
CA VAL A 96 19.59 -10.44 16.82
C VAL A 96 19.28 -9.07 17.43
N LEU A 97 19.41 -8.02 16.64
CA LEU A 97 19.12 -6.64 17.06
C LEU A 97 17.72 -6.25 16.61
N ASP A 98 16.86 -5.87 17.58
CA ASP A 98 15.57 -5.27 17.34
C ASP A 98 15.69 -3.75 17.28
N TYR A 99 15.06 -3.11 16.27
CA TYR A 99 15.22 -1.68 16.02
C TYR A 99 14.29 -0.82 16.87
N ASP A 100 12.99 -0.90 16.65
CA ASP A 100 12.06 0.09 17.16
C ASP A 100 11.03 -0.45 18.17
N LEU A 101 10.90 -1.75 18.29
CA LEU A 101 9.93 -2.36 19.17
C LEU A 101 10.36 -2.32 20.62
N THR A 102 11.51 -2.91 20.90
CA THR A 102 12.08 -2.99 22.25
C THR A 102 13.46 -2.30 22.33
N GLY A 103 14.14 -2.17 21.20
CA GLY A 103 15.53 -1.71 21.13
C GLY A 103 16.49 -2.67 21.84
N GLN A 104 16.08 -3.93 22.01
CA GLN A 104 16.84 -4.94 22.76
C GLN A 104 17.65 -5.82 21.84
N ILE A 105 18.59 -6.53 22.45
CA ILE A 105 19.40 -7.56 21.81
C ILE A 105 18.90 -8.90 22.29
N TYR A 106 18.53 -9.77 21.35
CA TYR A 106 18.04 -11.11 21.62
C TYR A 106 19.12 -12.14 21.27
N GLU A 107 19.19 -13.23 22.02
CA GLU A 107 20.05 -14.38 21.71
C GLU A 107 19.20 -15.50 21.07
N LEU A 108 19.63 -16.04 19.93
CA LEU A 108 19.06 -17.27 19.38
C LEU A 108 19.52 -18.47 20.26
N LEU A 109 18.54 -19.21 20.75
CA LEU A 109 18.75 -20.42 21.55
C LEU A 109 18.21 -21.65 20.80
N PRO A 110 18.70 -22.85 21.12
CA PRO A 110 18.07 -24.08 20.65
C PRO A 110 16.61 -24.13 21.07
N ASN A 111 15.74 -24.58 20.16
CA ASN A 111 14.35 -24.84 20.48
C ASN A 111 14.19 -26.32 20.84
N ASP A 112 13.97 -26.58 22.10
CA ASP A 112 13.74 -27.96 22.62
C ASP A 112 12.24 -28.33 22.65
N VAL A 113 11.36 -27.44 22.12
CA VAL A 113 9.91 -27.70 22.05
C VAL A 113 9.63 -28.66 20.90
N GLU A 114 8.78 -29.64 21.15
CA GLU A 114 8.29 -30.57 20.13
C GLU A 114 7.58 -29.85 19.01
N ASP A 115 7.88 -30.21 17.76
CA ASP A 115 7.19 -29.67 16.58
C ASP A 115 5.79 -30.28 16.46
N LEU A 116 4.78 -29.54 16.86
CA LEU A 116 3.36 -29.90 16.76
C LEU A 116 2.68 -29.33 15.51
N SER A 117 3.42 -28.82 14.52
CA SER A 117 2.85 -28.20 13.31
C SER A 117 1.95 -29.14 12.50
N ALA A 118 2.18 -30.47 12.62
CA ALA A 118 1.33 -31.49 12.00
C ALA A 118 -0.10 -31.53 12.61
N ASP A 119 -0.24 -31.15 13.87
CA ASP A 119 -1.50 -31.14 14.61
C ASP A 119 -2.25 -29.80 14.44
N PHE A 120 -1.66 -28.85 13.73
CA PHE A 120 -2.29 -27.54 13.51
C PHE A 120 -3.59 -27.69 12.70
N PRO A 121 -4.71 -27.05 13.14
CA PRO A 121 -6.01 -27.17 12.50
C PRO A 121 -5.99 -26.79 11.02
N ARG A 122 -6.26 -27.75 10.14
CA ARG A 122 -6.37 -27.50 8.69
C ARG A 122 -7.75 -27.03 8.27
N MET A 123 -8.76 -27.35 9.06
CA MET A 123 -10.15 -26.93 8.84
C MET A 123 -10.59 -25.96 9.93
N LEU A 124 -11.41 -24.99 9.57
CA LEU A 124 -11.94 -23.99 10.53
C LEU A 124 -12.73 -24.68 11.65
N SER A 125 -13.48 -25.73 11.33
CA SER A 125 -14.22 -26.55 12.32
C SER A 125 -13.31 -27.19 13.40
N GLN A 126 -12.03 -27.34 13.13
CA GLN A 126 -11.06 -27.94 14.08
C GLN A 126 -10.41 -26.92 15.00
N THR A 127 -10.61 -25.59 14.75
CA THR A 127 -9.93 -24.53 15.52
C THR A 127 -10.48 -24.34 16.94
N GLY A 128 -11.69 -24.83 17.20
CA GLY A 128 -12.37 -24.61 18.47
C GLY A 128 -12.95 -23.20 18.67
N VAL A 129 -12.77 -22.28 17.72
CA VAL A 129 -13.34 -20.91 17.78
C VAL A 129 -14.86 -20.93 17.62
N PHE A 130 -15.38 -21.88 16.86
CA PHE A 130 -16.81 -22.04 16.60
C PHE A 130 -17.30 -23.43 17.03
N ARG A 131 -18.46 -23.48 17.67
CA ARG A 131 -19.14 -24.75 18.01
C ARG A 131 -19.96 -25.28 16.85
N SER A 132 -20.35 -24.40 15.93
CA SER A 132 -21.02 -24.74 14.66
C SER A 132 -20.64 -23.72 13.61
N LEU A 133 -20.49 -24.17 12.38
CA LEU A 133 -20.22 -23.30 11.22
C LEU A 133 -21.52 -23.02 10.43
N VAL A 134 -22.54 -23.86 10.52
CA VAL A 134 -23.84 -23.69 9.85
C VAL A 134 -24.99 -23.99 10.83
N PRO A 135 -25.70 -22.97 11.34
CA PRO A 135 -25.34 -21.55 11.30
C PRO A 135 -24.06 -21.28 12.08
N LEU A 136 -23.37 -20.18 11.76
CA LEU A 136 -22.15 -19.78 12.47
C LEU A 136 -22.48 -19.46 13.93
N GLN A 137 -21.87 -20.19 14.85
CA GLN A 137 -22.08 -20.03 16.30
C GLN A 137 -20.72 -20.08 17.01
N PRO A 138 -20.36 -19.05 17.76
CA PRO A 138 -19.13 -19.06 18.55
C PRO A 138 -19.13 -20.16 19.60
N ALA A 139 -17.97 -20.67 19.94
CA ALA A 139 -17.77 -21.58 21.05
C ALA A 139 -17.98 -20.88 22.40
N ALA A 140 -18.12 -21.65 23.47
CA ALA A 140 -18.22 -21.10 24.82
C ALA A 140 -16.97 -20.28 25.15
N GLY A 141 -17.14 -19.06 25.67
CA GLY A 141 -16.05 -18.12 25.97
C GLY A 141 -15.56 -17.28 24.77
N VAL A 142 -16.08 -17.52 23.57
CA VAL A 142 -15.84 -16.66 22.42
C VAL A 142 -16.93 -15.62 22.33
N VAL A 143 -16.55 -14.34 22.33
CA VAL A 143 -17.46 -13.20 22.41
C VAL A 143 -17.45 -12.45 21.08
N GLU A 144 -18.66 -12.19 20.56
CA GLU A 144 -18.83 -11.34 19.37
C GLU A 144 -18.67 -9.86 19.76
N TYR A 145 -17.98 -9.09 18.89
CA TYR A 145 -17.85 -7.64 19.01
C TYR A 145 -17.93 -6.97 17.66
N ASP A 146 -18.10 -5.66 17.67
CA ASP A 146 -18.07 -4.87 16.45
C ASP A 146 -17.27 -3.57 16.66
N VAL A 147 -16.95 -2.86 15.57
CA VAL A 147 -16.14 -1.64 15.58
C VAL A 147 -16.95 -0.46 15.06
N VAL A 148 -16.59 0.75 15.49
CA VAL A 148 -17.23 2.00 15.00
C VAL A 148 -16.92 2.21 13.52
N VAL A 149 -15.65 2.06 13.14
CA VAL A 149 -15.18 2.26 11.77
C VAL A 149 -14.61 0.94 11.25
N PRO A 150 -15.39 0.14 10.52
CA PRO A 150 -14.89 -1.05 9.90
C PRO A 150 -13.90 -0.67 8.79
N ARG A 151 -12.79 -1.42 8.71
CA ARG A 151 -11.88 -1.30 7.58
C ARG A 151 -12.56 -1.79 6.30
N TRP A 152 -12.40 -1.04 5.21
CA TRP A 152 -12.84 -1.47 3.89
C TRP A 152 -12.17 -2.78 3.48
N THR A 153 -12.96 -3.75 3.12
CA THR A 153 -12.52 -5.08 2.67
C THR A 153 -13.39 -5.48 1.45
N ASP A 154 -13.23 -4.74 0.34
CA ASP A 154 -13.88 -4.97 -0.95
C ASP A 154 -15.42 -5.06 -0.90
N GLY A 155 -16.03 -4.43 0.11
CA GLY A 155 -17.48 -4.46 0.34
C GLY A 155 -17.95 -5.73 1.07
N ALA A 156 -17.05 -6.60 1.54
CA ALA A 156 -17.41 -7.77 2.31
C ALA A 156 -18.02 -7.37 3.68
N MET A 157 -19.05 -8.08 4.08
CA MET A 157 -19.60 -8.00 5.43
C MET A 157 -18.65 -8.68 6.41
N ALA A 158 -18.62 -8.23 7.67
CA ALA A 158 -17.72 -8.77 8.66
C ALA A 158 -18.39 -8.99 10.01
N GLN A 159 -18.25 -10.20 10.56
CA GLN A 159 -18.49 -10.51 11.96
C GLN A 159 -17.15 -10.68 12.68
N ARG A 160 -17.04 -10.26 13.92
CA ARG A 160 -15.78 -10.27 14.67
C ARG A 160 -15.97 -10.93 16.01
N PHE A 161 -14.98 -11.73 16.39
CA PHE A 161 -14.99 -12.54 17.60
C PHE A 161 -13.67 -12.40 18.33
N VAL A 162 -13.71 -12.48 19.66
CA VAL A 162 -12.54 -12.52 20.54
C VAL A 162 -12.69 -13.66 21.54
N ALA A 163 -11.61 -14.39 21.77
CA ALA A 163 -11.50 -15.39 22.82
C ALA A 163 -10.29 -15.07 23.70
N VAL A 164 -10.48 -15.06 25.01
CA VAL A 164 -9.42 -14.87 26.00
C VAL A 164 -9.36 -16.12 26.88
N PRO A 165 -8.18 -16.76 27.03
CA PRO A 165 -8.06 -18.00 27.79
C PRO A 165 -8.29 -17.83 29.30
N GLY A 166 -8.88 -18.84 29.89
CA GLY A 166 -9.01 -18.96 31.35
C GLY A 166 -9.79 -17.82 31.99
N SER A 167 -9.22 -17.22 33.04
CA SER A 167 -9.77 -16.08 33.77
C SER A 167 -9.08 -14.75 33.44
N ASP A 168 -8.15 -14.78 32.52
CA ASP A 168 -7.37 -13.60 32.12
C ASP A 168 -8.24 -12.60 31.35
N ARG A 169 -7.79 -11.37 31.27
CA ARG A 169 -8.52 -10.27 30.63
C ARG A 169 -7.56 -9.39 29.85
N ILE A 170 -8.05 -8.83 28.78
CA ILE A 170 -7.32 -7.84 27.98
C ILE A 170 -7.29 -6.52 28.74
N ASP A 171 -6.10 -5.95 28.89
CA ASP A 171 -5.94 -4.55 29.30
C ASP A 171 -5.99 -3.67 28.03
N LEU A 172 -7.15 -3.03 27.86
CA LEU A 172 -7.52 -2.41 26.60
C LEU A 172 -6.78 -1.10 26.40
N ALA A 173 -6.10 -0.96 25.25
CA ALA A 173 -5.56 0.34 24.84
C ALA A 173 -6.70 1.33 24.51
N PRO A 174 -6.54 2.63 24.85
CA PRO A 174 -7.57 3.64 24.55
C PRO A 174 -7.72 3.87 23.05
N ASN A 175 -6.63 3.83 22.31
CA ASN A 175 -6.57 4.02 20.87
C ASN A 175 -5.44 3.18 20.25
N GLY A 176 -5.33 3.16 18.93
CA GLY A 176 -4.33 2.37 18.21
C GLY A 176 -2.89 2.89 18.30
N THR A 177 -2.60 3.91 19.10
CA THR A 177 -1.23 4.47 19.27
C THR A 177 -0.54 3.94 20.53
N ILE A 178 -1.30 3.34 21.45
CA ILE A 178 -0.81 2.69 22.66
C ILE A 178 -1.15 1.20 22.55
N ARG A 179 -0.24 0.33 22.97
CA ARG A 179 -0.45 -1.12 22.94
C ARG A 179 -1.34 -1.55 24.10
N GLY A 180 -2.35 -2.37 23.79
CA GLY A 180 -3.04 -3.15 24.79
C GLY A 180 -2.17 -4.30 25.29
N GLN A 181 -2.53 -4.83 26.48
CA GLN A 181 -1.92 -6.04 26.99
C GLN A 181 -2.88 -7.21 26.78
N TYR A 182 -2.41 -8.22 26.09
CA TYR A 182 -3.20 -9.39 25.72
C TYR A 182 -2.63 -10.63 26.41
N PRO A 183 -3.47 -11.43 27.08
CA PRO A 183 -3.06 -12.72 27.63
C PRO A 183 -2.55 -13.68 26.54
N GLU A 184 -1.57 -14.49 26.88
CA GLU A 184 -1.11 -15.59 26.02
C GLU A 184 -2.27 -16.50 25.61
N GLY A 185 -2.33 -16.90 24.35
CA GLY A 185 -3.43 -17.68 23.79
C GLY A 185 -4.66 -16.88 23.38
N THR A 186 -4.65 -15.54 23.48
CA THR A 186 -5.75 -14.69 22.96
C THR A 186 -5.92 -14.89 21.47
N VAL A 187 -7.18 -15.05 21.01
CA VAL A 187 -7.54 -15.25 19.60
C VAL A 187 -8.56 -14.20 19.18
N PHE A 188 -8.30 -13.57 18.05
CA PHE A 188 -9.28 -12.78 17.29
C PHE A 188 -9.67 -13.52 16.04
N ALA A 189 -10.97 -13.57 15.71
CA ALA A 189 -11.46 -14.10 14.46
C ALA A 189 -12.36 -13.08 13.75
N LYS A 190 -12.20 -12.97 12.43
CA LYS A 190 -13.00 -12.11 11.58
C LYS A 190 -13.54 -12.92 10.42
N GLN A 191 -14.83 -13.17 10.45
CA GLN A 191 -15.58 -13.81 9.36
C GLN A 191 -15.92 -12.76 8.32
N LEU A 192 -15.53 -12.98 7.08
CA LEU A 192 -15.90 -12.17 5.92
C LEU A 192 -16.93 -12.92 5.08
N GLY A 193 -17.97 -12.20 4.65
CA GLY A 193 -19.03 -12.75 3.81
C GLY A 193 -19.36 -11.87 2.62
N ILE A 194 -19.80 -12.50 1.52
CA ILE A 194 -20.37 -11.82 0.36
C ILE A 194 -21.72 -11.22 0.80
N PRO A 195 -21.98 -9.92 0.58
CA PRO A 195 -23.23 -9.30 1.00
C PRO A 195 -24.47 -10.04 0.49
N ASP A 196 -25.42 -10.28 1.39
CA ASP A 196 -26.74 -10.83 1.10
C ASP A 196 -27.79 -9.92 1.75
N ALA A 197 -28.82 -9.52 0.99
CA ALA A 197 -29.90 -8.69 1.50
C ALA A 197 -30.72 -9.37 2.60
N ALA A 198 -30.74 -10.70 2.62
CA ALA A 198 -31.51 -11.50 3.57
C ALA A 198 -30.72 -11.87 4.84
N ASP A 199 -29.40 -11.86 4.79
CA ASP A 199 -28.52 -12.26 5.89
C ASP A 199 -27.45 -11.22 6.18
N LYS A 200 -27.44 -10.71 7.42
CA LYS A 200 -26.40 -9.75 7.89
C LYS A 200 -24.98 -10.33 7.91
N ALA A 201 -24.84 -11.66 7.98
CA ALA A 201 -23.54 -12.33 7.94
C ALA A 201 -23.04 -12.49 6.48
N GLY A 202 -23.97 -12.48 5.51
CA GLY A 202 -23.66 -12.77 4.11
C GLY A 202 -23.26 -14.24 3.87
N THR A 203 -23.05 -14.60 2.60
CA THR A 203 -22.49 -15.92 2.26
C THR A 203 -21.03 -15.99 2.71
N PRO A 204 -20.63 -16.96 3.54
CA PRO A 204 -19.28 -17.00 4.11
C PRO A 204 -18.23 -17.18 3.01
N LEU A 205 -17.13 -16.42 3.12
CA LEU A 205 -16.07 -16.34 2.11
C LEU A 205 -14.68 -16.63 2.68
N GLU A 206 -14.29 -15.93 3.73
CA GLU A 206 -12.98 -16.08 4.37
C GLU A 206 -13.11 -15.84 5.87
N THR A 207 -12.43 -16.66 6.69
CA THR A 207 -12.26 -16.39 8.12
C THR A 207 -10.78 -16.10 8.39
N GLN A 208 -10.50 -14.90 8.87
CA GLN A 208 -9.17 -14.47 9.30
C GLN A 208 -9.04 -14.68 10.80
N ILE A 209 -7.97 -15.32 11.23
CA ILE A 209 -7.63 -15.54 12.64
C ILE A 209 -6.31 -14.86 12.95
N LEU A 210 -6.23 -14.17 14.08
CA LEU A 210 -5.01 -13.64 14.66
C LEU A 210 -4.86 -14.19 16.06
N GLN A 211 -3.81 -14.96 16.31
CA GLN A 211 -3.56 -15.65 17.58
C GLN A 211 -2.26 -15.19 18.21
N LEU A 212 -2.28 -14.90 19.50
CA LEU A 212 -1.07 -14.71 20.31
C LEU A 212 -0.60 -16.06 20.82
N GLN A 213 0.60 -16.47 20.40
CA GLN A 213 1.20 -17.72 20.83
C GLN A 213 2.70 -17.55 21.03
N ASN A 214 3.20 -17.94 22.21
CA ASN A 214 4.60 -17.77 22.61
C ASN A 214 5.08 -16.30 22.49
N GLY A 215 4.23 -15.34 22.82
CA GLY A 215 4.49 -13.92 22.72
C GLY A 215 4.47 -13.36 21.30
N VAL A 216 4.11 -14.15 20.28
CA VAL A 216 4.08 -13.76 18.86
C VAL A 216 2.67 -13.79 18.31
N TRP A 217 2.29 -12.74 17.57
CA TRP A 217 1.01 -12.67 16.87
C TRP A 217 1.07 -13.35 15.50
N ASN A 218 0.30 -14.42 15.34
CA ASN A 218 0.27 -15.24 14.14
C ASN A 218 -1.04 -15.08 13.38
N PRO A 219 -1.01 -14.54 12.15
CA PRO A 219 -2.19 -14.44 11.30
C PRO A 219 -2.40 -15.70 10.47
N TYR A 220 -3.65 -16.15 10.38
CA TYR A 220 -4.09 -17.28 9.57
C TYR A 220 -5.34 -16.90 8.78
N SER A 221 -5.49 -17.44 7.56
CA SER A 221 -6.70 -17.30 6.74
C SER A 221 -7.26 -18.67 6.39
N TYR A 222 -8.58 -18.82 6.55
CA TYR A 222 -9.34 -20.00 6.15
C TYR A 222 -10.32 -19.60 5.04
N LEU A 223 -10.20 -20.22 3.86
CA LEU A 223 -11.08 -19.96 2.72
C LEU A 223 -12.22 -20.96 2.73
N TRP A 224 -13.47 -20.46 2.77
CA TRP A 224 -14.67 -21.29 2.81
C TRP A 224 -14.86 -22.07 1.51
N ASN A 225 -15.32 -23.30 1.62
CA ASN A 225 -15.72 -24.07 0.45
C ASN A 225 -16.98 -23.46 -0.18
N GLU A 226 -17.28 -23.83 -1.44
CA GLU A 226 -18.43 -23.28 -2.18
C GLU A 226 -19.78 -23.61 -1.54
N ALA A 227 -19.86 -24.73 -0.81
CA ALA A 227 -21.06 -25.12 -0.09
C ALA A 227 -21.31 -24.32 1.19
N GLY A 228 -20.33 -23.50 1.63
CA GLY A 228 -20.41 -22.72 2.87
C GLY A 228 -20.50 -23.58 4.14
N THR A 229 -19.97 -24.81 4.11
CA THR A 229 -20.07 -25.77 5.22
C THR A 229 -18.84 -25.82 6.11
N ASP A 230 -17.66 -25.53 5.57
CA ASP A 230 -16.40 -25.42 6.31
C ASP A 230 -15.38 -24.60 5.51
N ALA A 231 -14.24 -24.26 6.12
CA ALA A 231 -13.18 -23.49 5.49
C ALA A 231 -11.82 -24.18 5.70
N GLU A 232 -10.97 -24.14 4.67
CA GLU A 232 -9.64 -24.74 4.66
C GLU A 232 -8.57 -23.67 4.86
N LEU A 233 -7.54 -24.01 5.66
CA LEU A 233 -6.37 -23.16 5.90
C LEU A 233 -5.65 -22.85 4.60
N VAL A 234 -5.51 -21.57 4.30
CA VAL A 234 -4.77 -21.07 3.13
C VAL A 234 -3.26 -21.13 3.39
N SER A 235 -2.48 -21.36 2.35
CA SER A 235 -1.02 -21.30 2.44
C SER A 235 -0.52 -19.90 2.82
N SER A 236 0.70 -19.80 3.38
CA SER A 236 1.30 -18.54 3.82
C SER A 236 1.47 -17.49 2.73
N VAL A 237 1.48 -17.89 1.45
CA VAL A 237 1.57 -16.97 0.30
C VAL A 237 0.21 -16.46 -0.19
N GLY A 238 -0.89 -16.86 0.45
CA GLY A 238 -2.24 -16.51 0.04
C GLY A 238 -2.72 -17.30 -1.18
N THR A 239 -3.93 -17.01 -1.62
CA THR A 239 -4.53 -17.60 -2.84
C THR A 239 -5.55 -16.66 -3.46
N THR A 240 -6.05 -17.01 -4.65
CA THR A 240 -7.13 -16.29 -5.33
C THR A 240 -8.25 -17.24 -5.71
N ARG A 241 -9.50 -16.76 -5.68
CA ARG A 241 -10.68 -17.48 -6.13
C ARG A 241 -11.66 -16.54 -6.84
N SER A 242 -12.26 -17.01 -7.95
CA SER A 242 -13.39 -16.32 -8.57
C SER A 242 -14.65 -16.48 -7.71
N VAL A 243 -15.38 -15.40 -7.50
CA VAL A 243 -16.61 -15.35 -6.71
C VAL A 243 -17.68 -14.55 -7.43
N GLN A 244 -18.95 -14.91 -7.22
CA GLN A 244 -20.10 -14.14 -7.70
C GLN A 244 -20.43 -13.05 -6.68
N TRP A 245 -20.36 -11.78 -7.09
CA TRP A 245 -20.59 -10.64 -6.24
C TRP A 245 -21.86 -9.90 -6.65
N PRO A 246 -22.75 -9.51 -5.72
CA PRO A 246 -23.95 -8.75 -6.06
C PRO A 246 -23.59 -7.45 -6.80
N ASP A 247 -24.29 -7.16 -7.89
CA ASP A 247 -24.14 -5.90 -8.60
C ASP A 247 -24.88 -4.79 -7.84
N ALA A 248 -24.15 -3.80 -7.33
CA ALA A 248 -24.74 -2.66 -6.61
C ALA A 248 -25.70 -1.83 -7.49
N ASN A 249 -25.57 -1.89 -8.82
CA ASN A 249 -26.36 -1.11 -9.77
C ASN A 249 -27.54 -1.88 -10.36
N ALA A 250 -27.62 -3.19 -10.11
CA ALA A 250 -28.66 -4.05 -10.71
C ALA A 250 -29.09 -5.14 -9.73
N SER A 251 -30.18 -4.89 -9.01
CA SER A 251 -30.74 -5.82 -8.03
C SER A 251 -30.95 -7.21 -8.63
N GLY A 252 -30.45 -8.23 -7.96
CA GLY A 252 -30.54 -9.62 -8.37
C GLY A 252 -29.55 -10.03 -9.47
N GLN A 253 -28.68 -9.13 -9.92
CA GLN A 253 -27.57 -9.47 -10.82
C GLN A 253 -26.28 -9.67 -10.04
N PHE A 254 -25.38 -10.47 -10.61
CA PHE A 254 -24.07 -10.75 -10.04
C PHE A 254 -22.98 -10.47 -11.06
N THR A 255 -21.85 -10.01 -10.56
CA THR A 255 -20.62 -9.83 -11.33
C THR A 255 -19.56 -10.79 -10.84
N GLU A 256 -18.78 -11.35 -11.74
CA GLU A 256 -17.62 -12.15 -11.36
C GLU A 256 -16.50 -11.24 -10.84
N ARG A 257 -15.96 -11.57 -9.67
CA ARG A 257 -14.82 -10.88 -9.05
C ARG A 257 -13.79 -11.87 -8.58
N THR A 258 -12.53 -11.49 -8.63
CA THR A 258 -11.44 -12.25 -8.01
C THR A 258 -11.33 -11.85 -6.53
N TRP A 259 -11.61 -12.80 -5.62
CA TRP A 259 -11.26 -12.66 -4.21
C TRP A 259 -9.84 -13.12 -3.98
N ARG A 260 -9.06 -12.31 -3.25
CA ARG A 260 -7.68 -12.62 -2.92
C ARG A 260 -7.50 -12.66 -1.41
N THR A 261 -7.13 -13.82 -0.87
CA THR A 261 -6.66 -13.92 0.51
C THR A 261 -5.22 -13.37 0.60
N SER A 262 -4.94 -12.61 1.65
CA SER A 262 -3.60 -12.03 1.84
C SER A 262 -2.57 -13.09 2.20
N ALA A 263 -1.33 -12.89 1.78
CA ALA A 263 -0.19 -13.62 2.31
C ALA A 263 0.06 -13.23 3.79
N VAL A 264 0.66 -14.11 4.58
CA VAL A 264 1.01 -13.85 5.98
C VAL A 264 1.85 -12.57 6.13
N ASN A 265 2.83 -12.37 5.25
CA ASN A 265 3.65 -11.15 5.25
C ASN A 265 2.84 -9.88 4.98
N GLU A 266 1.82 -9.94 4.14
CA GLU A 266 0.93 -8.79 3.92
C GLU A 266 0.08 -8.49 5.15
N CYS A 267 -0.34 -9.51 5.91
CA CYS A 267 -1.00 -9.32 7.20
C CYS A 267 -0.08 -8.59 8.18
N LYS A 268 1.19 -9.00 8.27
CA LYS A 268 2.20 -8.39 9.16
C LYS A 268 2.56 -6.95 8.78
N LEU A 269 2.33 -6.50 7.54
CA LEU A 269 2.49 -5.09 7.16
C LEU A 269 1.54 -4.15 7.93
N CYS A 270 0.38 -4.65 8.36
CA CYS A 270 -0.58 -3.92 9.19
C CYS A 270 -0.55 -4.40 10.65
N HIS A 271 -0.49 -5.73 10.87
CA HIS A 271 -0.44 -6.35 12.19
C HIS A 271 1.01 -6.45 12.66
N ASN A 272 1.55 -5.33 13.12
CA ASN A 272 2.94 -5.21 13.58
C ASN A 272 3.03 -4.35 14.84
N ALA A 273 4.23 -4.19 15.35
CA ALA A 273 4.48 -3.51 16.60
C ALA A 273 4.04 -2.04 16.63
N GLY A 274 4.11 -1.33 15.51
CA GLY A 274 3.74 0.09 15.43
C GLY A 274 2.31 0.35 15.91
N PRO A 275 1.26 -0.22 15.29
CA PRO A 275 -0.13 -0.08 15.73
C PRO A 275 -0.50 -1.06 16.87
N GLY A 276 0.43 -1.81 17.46
CA GLY A 276 0.18 -2.73 18.57
C GLY A 276 -0.38 -4.09 18.19
N PHE A 277 -0.13 -4.56 16.97
CA PHE A 277 -0.54 -5.85 16.39
C PHE A 277 -2.05 -6.05 16.20
N VAL A 278 -2.88 -5.66 17.14
CA VAL A 278 -4.33 -5.88 17.12
C VAL A 278 -5.03 -4.62 16.64
N LEU A 279 -5.58 -4.69 15.43
CA LEU A 279 -6.28 -3.58 14.81
C LEU A 279 -7.78 -3.65 15.12
N GLY A 280 -8.36 -2.52 15.56
CA GLY A 280 -9.80 -2.40 15.79
C GLY A 280 -10.28 -2.87 17.16
N PHE A 281 -9.53 -3.65 17.93
CA PHE A 281 -9.90 -3.99 19.32
C PHE A 281 -9.24 -3.02 20.30
N VAL A 282 -9.61 -1.76 20.22
CA VAL A 282 -9.12 -0.63 21.02
C VAL A 282 -10.30 0.23 21.49
N GLY A 283 -10.12 0.99 22.57
CA GLY A 283 -11.21 1.70 23.25
C GLY A 283 -12.09 2.54 22.32
N ASN A 284 -11.48 3.38 21.49
CA ASN A 284 -12.22 4.27 20.58
C ASN A 284 -12.98 3.52 19.46
N GLN A 285 -12.52 2.35 19.04
CA GLN A 285 -13.21 1.52 18.04
C GLN A 285 -14.33 0.68 18.65
N LEU A 286 -14.22 0.32 19.93
CA LEU A 286 -15.23 -0.47 20.65
C LEU A 286 -16.32 0.39 21.26
N ASP A 287 -16.10 1.71 21.41
CA ASP A 287 -17.09 2.66 21.92
C ASP A 287 -18.14 3.00 20.86
N ARG A 288 -19.17 2.17 20.76
CA ARG A 288 -20.22 2.30 19.74
C ARG A 288 -21.40 3.19 20.15
N ARG A 289 -21.29 3.94 21.25
CA ARG A 289 -22.37 4.81 21.75
C ARG A 289 -22.82 5.87 20.73
N ASN A 290 -21.93 6.26 19.83
CA ASN A 290 -22.18 7.27 18.79
C ASN A 290 -22.55 6.67 17.42
N ARG A 291 -22.89 5.38 17.34
CA ARG A 291 -23.36 4.77 16.10
C ARG A 291 -24.88 4.79 16.05
N SER A 292 -25.46 5.46 15.06
CA SER A 292 -26.92 5.53 14.91
C SER A 292 -27.51 4.13 14.64
N GLY A 293 -28.52 3.80 15.40
CA GLY A 293 -29.57 2.87 15.02
C GLY A 293 -29.49 1.40 15.41
N THR A 294 -28.50 0.88 16.18
CA THR A 294 -28.43 -0.58 16.31
C THR A 294 -28.26 -1.20 17.68
N SER A 295 -27.88 -0.51 18.74
CA SER A 295 -27.80 -1.17 20.04
C SER A 295 -27.98 -0.18 21.22
N THR A 296 -28.90 -0.48 22.10
CA THR A 296 -29.06 0.14 23.42
C THR A 296 -28.06 -0.42 24.44
N VAL A 297 -27.27 -1.44 24.07
CA VAL A 297 -26.28 -2.08 24.92
C VAL A 297 -24.93 -1.42 24.75
N ASP A 298 -24.37 -0.91 25.84
CA ASP A 298 -22.98 -0.45 25.88
C ASP A 298 -22.03 -1.66 25.68
N GLN A 299 -21.41 -1.75 24.52
CA GLN A 299 -20.52 -2.88 24.19
C GLN A 299 -19.34 -2.98 25.14
N LEU A 300 -18.75 -1.85 25.56
CA LEU A 300 -17.65 -1.85 26.52
C LEU A 300 -18.11 -2.40 27.89
N ALA A 301 -19.25 -1.98 28.39
CA ALA A 301 -19.83 -2.53 29.62
C ALA A 301 -20.16 -4.04 29.48
N SER A 302 -20.62 -4.46 28.30
CA SER A 302 -20.85 -5.87 27.98
C SER A 302 -19.56 -6.69 28.02
N LEU A 303 -18.47 -6.21 27.37
CA LEU A 303 -17.18 -6.87 27.37
C LEU A 303 -16.57 -6.99 28.80
N ILE A 304 -16.77 -5.98 29.65
CA ILE A 304 -16.39 -6.05 31.08
C ILE A 304 -17.20 -7.13 31.78
N SER A 305 -18.53 -7.12 31.63
CA SER A 305 -19.42 -8.09 32.30
C SER A 305 -19.12 -9.53 31.86
N GLN A 306 -18.70 -9.75 30.64
CA GLN A 306 -18.28 -11.03 30.09
C GLN A 306 -16.81 -11.36 30.40
N GLN A 307 -16.12 -10.52 31.17
CA GLN A 307 -14.75 -10.71 31.62
C GLN A 307 -13.70 -10.75 30.48
N VAL A 308 -13.99 -10.12 29.33
CA VAL A 308 -13.07 -10.03 28.20
C VAL A 308 -12.02 -8.95 28.42
N ILE A 309 -12.43 -7.79 28.96
CA ILE A 309 -11.54 -6.65 29.22
C ILE A 309 -11.54 -6.27 30.71
N THR A 310 -10.44 -5.63 31.16
CA THR A 310 -10.28 -5.22 32.57
C THR A 310 -11.14 -4.01 32.93
N ALA A 311 -11.07 -2.96 32.11
CA ALA A 311 -11.73 -1.68 32.34
C ALA A 311 -11.90 -0.91 31.02
N ILE A 312 -12.74 0.13 31.06
CA ILE A 312 -12.80 1.14 30.00
C ILE A 312 -11.62 2.08 30.21
N PRO A 313 -10.76 2.29 29.20
CA PRO A 313 -9.67 3.27 29.31
C PRO A 313 -10.23 4.66 29.64
N ASP A 314 -9.60 5.35 30.59
CA ASP A 314 -10.05 6.67 31.06
C ASP A 314 -9.57 7.78 30.10
N GLU A 315 -10.15 7.84 28.92
CA GLU A 315 -9.99 8.96 27.97
C GLU A 315 -11.34 9.54 27.53
N SER A 316 -12.38 9.24 28.30
CA SER A 316 -13.79 9.56 28.01
C SER A 316 -14.12 11.06 27.88
N GLY A 317 -13.17 11.95 28.19
CA GLY A 317 -13.34 13.41 28.11
C GLY A 317 -12.70 14.09 26.88
N ASN A 318 -11.93 13.38 26.05
CA ASN A 318 -11.27 14.00 24.91
C ASN A 318 -12.02 13.70 23.59
N PRO A 319 -12.72 14.71 22.98
CA PRO A 319 -13.45 14.53 21.74
C PRO A 319 -12.57 14.01 20.58
N ALA A 320 -11.24 14.23 20.63
CA ALA A 320 -10.30 13.77 19.62
C ALA A 320 -10.18 12.24 19.55
N PHE A 321 -10.55 11.52 20.62
CA PHE A 321 -10.51 10.06 20.64
C PHE A 321 -11.81 9.39 20.19
N HIS A 322 -12.92 10.12 20.09
CA HIS A 322 -14.18 9.54 19.64
C HIS A 322 -14.18 9.33 18.13
N LEU A 323 -14.42 8.09 17.72
CA LEU A 323 -14.73 7.75 16.34
C LEU A 323 -16.25 7.80 16.14
N VAL A 324 -16.65 8.16 14.92
CA VAL A 324 -18.05 8.17 14.51
C VAL A 324 -18.22 7.31 13.25
N ASP A 325 -19.46 6.86 13.01
CA ASP A 325 -19.78 6.11 11.79
C ASP A 325 -19.55 7.00 10.55
N PRO A 326 -18.62 6.65 9.65
CA PRO A 326 -18.35 7.45 8.46
C PRO A 326 -19.55 7.57 7.52
N HIS A 327 -20.47 6.60 7.57
CA HIS A 327 -21.61 6.51 6.66
C HIS A 327 -22.88 7.18 7.22
N ASP A 328 -22.88 7.60 8.49
CA ASP A 328 -24.01 8.35 9.07
C ASP A 328 -23.97 9.82 8.66
N ALA A 329 -24.74 10.16 7.61
CA ALA A 329 -24.79 11.52 7.06
C ALA A 329 -25.35 12.59 8.02
N SER A 330 -25.93 12.20 9.15
CA SER A 330 -26.42 13.12 10.18
C SER A 330 -25.30 13.70 11.05
N LEU A 331 -24.11 13.09 11.02
CA LEU A 331 -22.96 13.48 11.83
C LEU A 331 -22.06 14.48 11.07
N ASP A 332 -21.23 15.19 11.83
CA ASP A 332 -20.32 16.20 11.27
C ASP A 332 -19.37 15.59 10.21
N LEU A 333 -19.22 16.30 9.09
CA LEU A 333 -18.44 15.82 7.94
C LEU A 333 -16.95 15.61 8.28
N ASN A 334 -16.34 16.51 9.07
CA ASN A 334 -14.95 16.37 9.49
C ASN A 334 -14.76 15.17 10.40
N ASP A 335 -15.68 14.95 11.35
CA ASP A 335 -15.63 13.81 12.25
C ASP A 335 -15.76 12.48 11.50
N ARG A 336 -16.66 12.41 10.53
CA ARG A 336 -16.85 11.24 9.65
C ARG A 336 -15.60 10.96 8.83
N ALA A 337 -15.07 11.96 8.12
CA ALA A 337 -13.89 11.83 7.28
C ALA A 337 -12.66 11.44 8.10
N ARG A 338 -12.44 12.10 9.24
CA ARG A 338 -11.31 11.82 10.12
C ARG A 338 -11.42 10.42 10.77
N SER A 339 -12.63 9.97 11.09
CA SER A 339 -12.87 8.59 11.56
C SER A 339 -12.60 7.57 10.45
N TYR A 340 -13.06 7.83 9.22
CA TYR A 340 -12.77 6.98 8.07
C TYR A 340 -11.26 6.83 7.84
N LEU A 341 -10.52 7.95 7.84
CA LEU A 341 -9.06 7.97 7.65
C LEU A 341 -8.35 7.20 8.77
N HIS A 342 -8.78 7.36 10.03
CA HIS A 342 -8.21 6.62 11.15
C HIS A 342 -8.38 5.10 10.97
N GLY A 343 -9.59 4.63 10.66
CA GLY A 343 -9.90 3.20 10.56
C GLY A 343 -9.35 2.52 9.30
N ASN A 344 -9.15 3.27 8.20
CA ASN A 344 -8.72 2.72 6.91
C ASN A 344 -7.28 3.02 6.52
N CYS A 345 -6.67 4.05 7.09
CA CYS A 345 -5.34 4.53 6.69
C CYS A 345 -4.39 4.68 7.89
N GLY A 346 -4.92 4.99 9.08
CA GLY A 346 -4.16 5.30 10.29
C GLY A 346 -3.20 4.20 10.73
N MET A 347 -3.53 2.90 10.47
CA MET A 347 -2.67 1.78 10.82
C MET A 347 -1.29 1.79 10.12
N CYS A 348 -1.16 2.47 8.99
CA CYS A 348 0.12 2.69 8.30
C CYS A 348 0.58 4.14 8.39
N HIS A 349 -0.37 5.09 8.38
CA HIS A 349 -0.12 6.53 8.36
C HIS A 349 -0.21 7.13 9.77
N HIS A 350 0.70 6.74 10.65
CA HIS A 350 0.92 7.31 12.00
C HIS A 350 2.43 7.54 12.23
N LYS A 351 2.79 8.23 13.31
CA LYS A 351 4.21 8.43 13.68
C LYS A 351 4.85 7.06 13.97
N GLY A 352 5.97 6.77 13.30
CA GLY A 352 6.63 5.45 13.39
C GLY A 352 5.92 4.33 12.59
N GLY A 353 4.89 4.64 11.81
CA GLY A 353 4.22 3.67 10.94
C GLY A 353 5.02 3.30 9.70
N ASN A 354 4.54 2.30 8.97
CA ASN A 354 5.20 1.76 7.76
C ASN A 354 5.09 2.65 6.51
N ALA A 355 4.33 3.76 6.57
CA ALA A 355 4.27 4.70 5.46
C ALA A 355 5.63 5.39 5.28
N ILE A 356 6.20 5.32 4.07
CA ILE A 356 7.50 5.91 3.73
C ILE A 356 7.48 7.45 3.90
N VAL A 357 6.30 8.06 3.80
CA VAL A 357 6.12 9.51 3.90
C VAL A 357 5.56 9.89 5.28
N SER A 358 6.09 10.94 5.87
CA SER A 358 5.53 11.53 7.11
C SER A 358 4.20 12.24 6.80
N PHE A 359 3.16 11.44 6.59
CA PHE A 359 1.77 11.84 6.34
C PHE A 359 0.89 11.06 7.30
N PHE A 360 0.26 11.74 8.25
CA PHE A 360 -0.39 11.11 9.39
C PHE A 360 -1.90 11.27 9.32
N LEU A 361 -2.64 10.19 9.56
CA LEU A 361 -4.09 10.11 9.33
C LEU A 361 -4.86 9.60 10.56
N THR A 362 -4.24 9.60 11.72
CA THR A 362 -4.90 9.24 12.97
C THR A 362 -5.81 10.38 13.46
N ARG A 363 -6.92 10.02 14.13
CA ARG A 363 -7.98 10.94 14.54
C ARG A 363 -7.55 11.92 15.65
N ASP A 364 -6.63 11.48 16.50
CA ASP A 364 -6.10 12.25 17.63
C ASP A 364 -5.26 13.46 17.22
N LEU A 365 -4.70 13.47 15.99
CA LEU A 365 -3.87 14.58 15.53
C LEU A 365 -4.71 15.76 15.03
N PRO A 366 -4.38 17.02 15.38
CA PRO A 366 -4.94 18.17 14.70
C PRO A 366 -4.53 18.19 13.22
N PHE A 367 -5.34 18.85 12.38
CA PHE A 367 -5.15 18.86 10.92
C PHE A 367 -3.75 19.37 10.51
N GLU A 368 -3.25 20.38 11.19
CA GLU A 368 -1.94 21.00 10.93
C GLU A 368 -0.78 20.04 11.14
N GLN A 369 -0.95 19.02 11.99
CA GLN A 369 0.06 17.99 12.27
C GLN A 369 -0.01 16.79 11.33
N MET A 370 -1.00 16.71 10.46
CA MET A 370 -1.14 15.63 9.48
C MET A 370 -0.12 15.71 8.35
N ASN A 371 0.60 16.81 8.20
CA ASN A 371 1.57 17.07 7.13
C ASN A 371 0.96 16.98 5.71
N THR A 372 -0.22 17.51 5.52
CA THR A 372 -1.01 17.42 4.27
C THR A 372 -0.43 18.22 3.12
N ASN A 373 0.18 19.38 3.43
CA ASN A 373 0.67 20.35 2.44
C ASN A 373 2.05 20.01 1.87
N LYS A 374 2.41 18.73 1.80
CA LYS A 374 3.68 18.28 1.22
C LYS A 374 3.50 17.88 -0.24
N GLY A 375 4.56 18.09 -1.04
CA GLY A 375 4.72 17.44 -2.33
C GLY A 375 4.90 15.93 -2.17
N THR A 376 4.75 15.20 -3.26
CA THR A 376 4.78 13.73 -3.22
C THR A 376 6.09 13.18 -3.78
N GLY A 377 6.70 12.23 -3.09
CA GLY A 377 7.90 11.53 -3.56
C GLY A 377 7.67 10.59 -4.75
N ILE A 378 6.41 10.21 -5.00
CA ILE A 378 6.03 9.31 -6.12
C ILE A 378 5.48 10.06 -7.35
N GLY A 379 5.56 11.40 -7.35
CA GLY A 379 5.09 12.27 -8.41
C GLY A 379 3.63 12.74 -8.26
N THR A 380 3.25 13.67 -9.13
CA THR A 380 1.96 14.37 -9.09
C THR A 380 0.87 13.71 -9.95
N PHE A 381 1.17 12.64 -10.68
CA PHE A 381 0.25 11.95 -11.60
C PHE A 381 -0.35 12.86 -12.68
N GLY A 382 0.46 13.81 -13.18
CA GLY A 382 0.04 14.79 -14.17
C GLY A 382 -0.74 15.99 -13.60
N MET A 383 -1.07 15.99 -12.30
CA MET A 383 -1.77 17.09 -11.66
C MET A 383 -0.83 18.27 -11.39
N LYS A 384 -1.25 19.48 -11.76
CA LYS A 384 -0.48 20.71 -11.56
C LYS A 384 -0.53 21.11 -10.07
N ASP A 385 0.63 21.45 -9.51
CA ASP A 385 0.78 21.94 -8.12
C ASP A 385 0.12 21.05 -7.06
N ALA A 386 0.08 19.73 -7.32
CA ALA A 386 -0.55 18.75 -6.45
C ALA A 386 0.16 18.66 -5.10
N LYS A 387 -0.64 18.47 -4.05
CA LYS A 387 -0.20 18.18 -2.68
C LYS A 387 -0.72 16.81 -2.23
N LEU A 388 -0.25 16.29 -1.10
CA LEU A 388 -0.86 15.11 -0.51
C LEU A 388 -2.36 15.32 -0.27
N ILE A 389 -2.73 16.43 0.37
CA ILE A 389 -4.07 17.00 0.40
C ILE A 389 -3.94 18.50 0.11
N LEU A 390 -4.59 18.99 -0.91
CA LEU A 390 -4.72 20.42 -1.18
C LEU A 390 -6.08 20.90 -0.65
N SER A 391 -6.04 21.68 0.42
CA SER A 391 -7.26 22.16 1.08
C SER A 391 -8.16 22.92 0.11
N GLY A 392 -9.44 22.54 0.06
CA GLY A 392 -10.44 23.09 -0.86
C GLY A 392 -10.42 22.50 -2.27
N ASP A 393 -9.41 21.68 -2.63
CA ASP A 393 -9.27 21.13 -3.97
C ASP A 393 -8.99 19.62 -3.96
N PRO A 394 -10.01 18.79 -4.02
CA PRO A 394 -9.86 17.33 -4.02
C PRO A 394 -9.17 16.82 -5.31
N PHE A 395 -9.33 17.49 -6.44
CA PHE A 395 -8.85 17.00 -7.73
C PHE A 395 -7.38 17.31 -8.01
N ARG A 396 -6.72 18.12 -7.16
CA ARG A 396 -5.26 18.27 -7.08
C ARG A 396 -4.67 17.64 -5.81
N SER A 397 -5.46 16.85 -5.11
CA SER A 397 -5.03 16.08 -3.95
C SER A 397 -4.62 14.68 -4.35
N VAL A 398 -3.32 14.33 -4.17
CA VAL A 398 -2.78 13.02 -4.57
C VAL A 398 -3.44 11.88 -3.81
N MET A 399 -3.90 12.12 -2.59
CA MET A 399 -4.67 11.13 -1.83
C MET A 399 -5.94 10.71 -2.59
N MET A 400 -6.70 11.67 -3.15
CA MET A 400 -7.90 11.38 -3.95
C MET A 400 -7.59 10.52 -5.16
N TYR A 401 -6.55 10.87 -5.91
CA TYR A 401 -6.12 10.07 -7.06
C TYR A 401 -5.81 8.63 -6.66
N ARG A 402 -5.03 8.44 -5.58
CA ARG A 402 -4.60 7.12 -5.12
C ARG A 402 -5.74 6.27 -4.56
N MET A 403 -6.72 6.88 -3.91
CA MET A 403 -7.91 6.19 -3.40
C MET A 403 -8.87 5.78 -4.53
N SER A 404 -8.89 6.54 -5.62
CA SER A 404 -9.89 6.41 -6.70
C SER A 404 -9.49 5.46 -7.82
N LYS A 405 -8.31 4.85 -7.80
CA LYS A 405 -7.77 4.03 -8.90
C LYS A 405 -7.56 2.57 -8.52
N LEU A 406 -7.45 1.72 -9.55
CA LEU A 406 -6.87 0.39 -9.45
C LEU A 406 -5.40 0.38 -9.89
N GLY A 407 -4.72 -0.74 -9.73
CA GLY A 407 -3.34 -0.94 -10.18
C GLY A 407 -2.28 -0.23 -9.34
N TYR A 408 -1.16 0.09 -9.99
CA TYR A 408 -0.01 0.70 -9.32
C TYR A 408 -0.36 2.06 -8.68
N ALA A 409 0.30 2.36 -7.57
CA ALA A 409 0.13 3.58 -6.78
C ALA A 409 -1.24 3.76 -6.11
N ARG A 410 -2.15 2.77 -6.17
CA ARG A 410 -3.41 2.81 -5.40
C ARG A 410 -3.17 2.83 -3.89
N MET A 411 -4.14 3.35 -3.13
CA MET A 411 -4.22 3.22 -1.67
C MET A 411 -5.64 2.81 -1.24
N PRO A 412 -5.75 1.90 -0.28
CA PRO A 412 -4.71 1.05 0.32
C PRO A 412 -4.08 0.13 -0.73
N TYR A 413 -2.77 -0.12 -0.64
CA TYR A 413 -2.07 -0.98 -1.62
C TYR A 413 -2.19 -2.48 -1.31
N ILE A 414 -2.63 -2.83 -0.08
CA ILE A 414 -2.88 -4.19 0.39
C ILE A 414 -4.24 -4.31 1.07
N GLY A 415 -4.75 -5.53 1.14
CA GLY A 415 -5.98 -5.89 1.89
C GLY A 415 -7.28 -5.38 1.25
N SER A 416 -7.23 -4.89 0.01
CA SER A 416 -8.40 -4.65 -0.84
C SER A 416 -8.01 -4.62 -2.31
N GLN A 417 -8.96 -4.96 -3.20
CA GLN A 417 -8.80 -4.97 -4.65
C GLN A 417 -9.82 -4.05 -5.36
N VAL A 418 -10.78 -3.53 -4.62
CA VAL A 418 -11.88 -2.71 -5.13
C VAL A 418 -11.82 -1.31 -4.53
N VAL A 419 -12.19 -0.31 -5.30
CA VAL A 419 -12.30 1.09 -4.83
C VAL A 419 -13.49 1.21 -3.89
N ASP A 420 -13.30 1.85 -2.75
CA ASP A 420 -14.37 2.28 -1.84
C ASP A 420 -14.95 3.61 -2.35
N SER A 421 -15.98 3.54 -3.18
CA SER A 421 -16.62 4.72 -3.78
C SER A 421 -17.22 5.68 -2.75
N ASP A 422 -17.79 5.11 -1.67
CA ASP A 422 -18.42 5.89 -0.60
C ASP A 422 -17.35 6.61 0.24
N GLY A 423 -16.26 5.90 0.56
CA GLY A 423 -15.09 6.48 1.21
C GLY A 423 -14.43 7.57 0.36
N VAL A 424 -14.30 7.35 -0.95
CA VAL A 424 -13.78 8.36 -1.89
C VAL A 424 -14.68 9.60 -1.91
N SER A 425 -16.01 9.42 -2.00
CA SER A 425 -16.98 10.53 -1.99
C SER A 425 -16.94 11.30 -0.66
N LEU A 426 -16.84 10.61 0.47
CA LEU A 426 -16.71 11.24 1.79
C LEU A 426 -15.46 12.13 1.86
N ILE A 427 -14.32 11.61 1.44
CA ILE A 427 -13.05 12.34 1.49
C ILE A 427 -13.02 13.49 0.48
N GLU A 428 -13.64 13.35 -0.69
CA GLU A 428 -13.82 14.44 -1.65
C GLU A 428 -14.58 15.61 -1.00
N GLN A 429 -15.74 15.32 -0.40
CA GLN A 429 -16.57 16.34 0.25
C GLN A 429 -15.82 17.03 1.39
N TRP A 430 -15.09 16.24 2.19
CA TRP A 430 -14.29 16.76 3.30
C TRP A 430 -13.17 17.70 2.80
N ILE A 431 -12.35 17.27 1.81
CA ILE A 431 -11.28 18.11 1.27
C ILE A 431 -11.85 19.40 0.70
N ARG A 432 -12.99 19.34 0.01
CA ARG A 432 -13.68 20.50 -0.56
C ARG A 432 -14.14 21.47 0.54
N SER A 433 -14.50 20.98 1.71
CA SER A 433 -14.94 21.80 2.85
C SER A 433 -13.78 22.47 3.61
N LEU A 434 -12.55 21.98 3.43
CA LEU A 434 -11.38 22.56 4.11
C LEU A 434 -11.14 24.01 3.65
N PRO A 435 -10.73 24.92 4.56
CA PRO A 435 -10.38 26.29 4.19
C PRO A 435 -9.28 26.29 3.12
N ALA A 436 -9.51 27.02 2.04
CA ALA A 436 -8.53 27.12 0.97
C ALA A 436 -7.23 27.73 1.51
N ASP A 437 -6.10 27.06 1.27
CA ASP A 437 -4.79 27.61 1.54
C ASP A 437 -4.54 28.80 0.61
N GLY A 438 -4.32 29.99 1.17
CA GLY A 438 -4.16 31.22 0.42
C GLY A 438 -2.92 31.26 -0.50
N THR A 439 -2.08 30.22 -0.46
CA THR A 439 -0.85 30.11 -1.26
C THR A 439 -1.04 29.37 -2.58
N ALA A 440 -2.18 28.69 -2.80
CA ALA A 440 -2.43 27.97 -4.05
C ALA A 440 -2.72 28.96 -5.19
N ASP A 441 -1.88 28.90 -6.23
CA ASP A 441 -2.21 29.57 -7.52
C ASP A 441 -3.56 29.00 -8.02
N ARG A 442 -4.60 29.84 -7.97
CA ARG A 442 -5.97 29.48 -8.32
C ARG A 442 -6.22 29.29 -9.83
N SER A 443 -5.20 28.97 -10.60
CA SER A 443 -5.35 28.52 -11.98
C SER A 443 -5.88 27.07 -12.04
N ASP A 444 -6.96 26.81 -11.28
CA ASP A 444 -7.69 25.55 -11.26
C ASP A 444 -8.27 25.28 -12.65
N PRO A 445 -7.98 24.14 -13.29
CA PRO A 445 -8.62 23.76 -14.54
C PRO A 445 -10.13 23.62 -14.42
N LEU A 446 -10.66 23.49 -13.20
CA LEU A 446 -12.10 23.42 -12.90
C LEU A 446 -12.68 24.76 -12.40
N ILE A 447 -11.92 25.87 -12.46
CA ILE A 447 -12.46 27.22 -12.19
C ILE A 447 -13.61 27.52 -13.17
N ALA A 448 -14.63 28.20 -12.65
CA ALA A 448 -15.78 28.62 -13.45
C ALA A 448 -15.31 29.36 -14.73
N GLY A 449 -15.78 28.88 -15.89
CA GLY A 449 -15.40 29.41 -17.21
C GLY A 449 -14.23 28.65 -17.89
N SER A 450 -13.53 27.77 -17.21
CA SER A 450 -12.55 26.87 -17.88
C SER A 450 -13.26 25.86 -18.81
N SER A 451 -12.52 25.37 -19.80
CA SER A 451 -13.04 24.34 -20.73
C SER A 451 -13.52 23.10 -20.00
N GLN A 452 -12.81 22.66 -18.95
CA GLN A 452 -13.18 21.49 -18.16
C GLN A 452 -14.37 21.74 -17.25
N ALA A 453 -14.47 22.91 -16.61
CA ALA A 453 -15.64 23.29 -15.83
C ALA A 453 -16.90 23.36 -16.70
N ASN A 454 -16.78 23.94 -17.92
CA ASN A 454 -17.89 23.98 -18.88
C ASN A 454 -18.27 22.54 -19.35
N SER A 455 -17.31 21.67 -19.58
CA SER A 455 -17.58 20.27 -19.93
C SER A 455 -18.29 19.53 -18.80
N LEU A 456 -17.87 19.73 -17.55
CA LEU A 456 -18.53 19.13 -16.39
C LEU A 456 -19.97 19.67 -16.24
N ALA A 457 -20.19 20.98 -16.42
CA ALA A 457 -21.53 21.60 -16.43
C ALA A 457 -22.40 21.03 -17.55
N THR A 458 -21.84 20.80 -18.74
CA THR A 458 -22.57 20.18 -19.88
C THR A 458 -23.14 18.79 -19.51
N LEU A 459 -22.40 18.00 -18.74
CA LEU A 459 -22.83 16.67 -18.32
C LEU A 459 -23.96 16.70 -17.29
N THR A 460 -24.16 17.81 -16.57
CA THR A 460 -25.28 17.99 -15.63
C THR A 460 -26.59 18.38 -16.32
N VAL A 461 -26.52 18.84 -17.57
CA VAL A 461 -27.70 19.26 -18.35
C VAL A 461 -28.25 18.06 -19.11
N THR A 462 -29.42 17.58 -18.70
CA THR A 462 -30.08 16.40 -19.30
C THR A 462 -30.53 16.59 -20.76
N SER A 463 -30.64 17.81 -21.23
CA SER A 463 -31.06 18.18 -22.60
C SER A 463 -29.91 18.26 -23.61
N SER A 464 -28.65 18.09 -23.19
CA SER A 464 -27.51 18.10 -24.10
C SER A 464 -27.54 16.86 -25.01
N ASP A 465 -27.27 17.07 -26.32
CA ASP A 465 -27.19 16.00 -27.28
C ASP A 465 -25.97 15.06 -27.02
N ALA A 466 -26.01 13.86 -27.61
CA ALA A 466 -25.00 12.82 -27.38
C ALA A 466 -23.60 13.25 -27.86
N ASP A 467 -23.48 14.00 -28.95
CA ASP A 467 -22.20 14.43 -29.49
C ASP A 467 -21.54 15.48 -28.59
N THR A 468 -22.33 16.44 -28.10
CA THR A 468 -21.91 17.47 -27.15
C THR A 468 -21.45 16.82 -25.81
N ARG A 469 -22.19 15.84 -25.29
CA ARG A 469 -21.81 15.09 -24.09
C ARG A 469 -20.53 14.28 -24.32
N SER A 470 -20.41 13.61 -25.46
CA SER A 470 -19.19 12.87 -25.82
C SER A 470 -17.96 13.77 -25.95
N ALA A 471 -18.11 14.96 -26.50
CA ALA A 471 -17.05 15.96 -26.58
C ALA A 471 -16.64 16.46 -25.19
N ALA A 472 -17.61 16.69 -24.30
CA ALA A 472 -17.35 17.06 -22.90
C ALA A 472 -16.57 15.95 -22.17
N ILE A 473 -16.94 14.70 -22.31
CA ILE A 473 -16.24 13.55 -21.73
C ILE A 473 -14.80 13.49 -22.24
N ARG A 474 -14.57 13.57 -23.55
CA ARG A 474 -13.20 13.57 -24.13
C ARG A 474 -12.34 14.74 -23.62
N ASN A 475 -12.92 15.90 -23.40
CA ASN A 475 -12.19 17.04 -22.83
C ASN A 475 -11.79 16.77 -21.36
N LEU A 476 -12.69 16.19 -20.55
CA LEU A 476 -12.41 15.86 -19.14
C LEU A 476 -11.34 14.79 -19.00
N VAL A 477 -11.36 13.72 -19.82
CA VAL A 477 -10.33 12.68 -19.79
C VAL A 477 -8.99 13.11 -20.37
N GLY A 478 -8.88 14.34 -20.87
CA GLY A 478 -7.63 14.95 -21.34
C GLY A 478 -6.65 15.33 -20.19
N SER A 479 -7.09 15.32 -18.93
CA SER A 479 -6.26 15.58 -17.75
C SER A 479 -6.65 14.71 -16.58
N THR A 480 -5.75 14.56 -15.60
CA THR A 480 -6.02 13.79 -14.37
C THR A 480 -7.10 14.47 -13.52
N GLU A 481 -7.06 15.79 -13.38
CA GLU A 481 -8.04 16.57 -12.62
C GLU A 481 -9.45 16.45 -13.23
N GLY A 482 -9.57 16.63 -14.55
CA GLY A 482 -10.83 16.44 -15.26
C GLY A 482 -11.36 15.01 -15.15
N SER A 483 -10.46 14.03 -15.21
CA SER A 483 -10.78 12.61 -15.05
C SER A 483 -11.30 12.31 -13.64
N LEU A 484 -10.69 12.86 -12.60
CA LEU A 484 -11.18 12.73 -11.22
C LEU A 484 -12.56 13.36 -11.03
N ALA A 485 -12.79 14.55 -11.62
CA ALA A 485 -14.09 15.20 -11.57
C ALA A 485 -15.19 14.39 -12.30
N LEU A 486 -14.85 13.82 -13.45
CA LEU A 486 -15.76 12.91 -14.20
C LEU A 486 -16.05 11.64 -13.40
N LEU A 487 -15.02 11.06 -12.77
CA LEU A 487 -15.16 9.87 -11.94
C LEU A 487 -16.07 10.12 -10.72
N ALA A 488 -15.95 11.27 -10.07
CA ALA A 488 -16.83 11.67 -8.97
C ALA A 488 -18.32 11.69 -9.41
N ARG A 489 -18.61 12.17 -10.62
CA ARG A 489 -19.97 12.12 -11.19
C ARG A 489 -20.46 10.72 -11.51
N LEU A 490 -19.55 9.83 -11.95
CA LEU A 490 -19.87 8.43 -12.16
C LEU A 490 -20.22 7.72 -10.85
N HIS A 491 -19.46 7.98 -9.78
CA HIS A 491 -19.73 7.41 -8.44
C HIS A 491 -21.04 7.96 -7.85
N ALA A 492 -21.34 9.25 -8.05
CA ALA A 492 -22.60 9.85 -7.61
C ALA A 492 -23.84 9.34 -8.38
N GLY A 493 -23.65 8.61 -9.48
CA GLY A 493 -24.74 8.15 -10.32
C GLY A 493 -25.39 9.25 -11.19
N ASP A 494 -24.74 10.41 -11.30
CA ASP A 494 -25.24 11.60 -12.01
C ASP A 494 -25.18 11.45 -13.55
N LEU A 495 -24.52 10.40 -14.06
CA LEU A 495 -24.30 10.21 -15.49
C LEU A 495 -25.15 9.06 -16.03
N THR A 496 -25.55 9.20 -17.29
CA THR A 496 -26.33 8.16 -17.99
C THR A 496 -25.48 6.92 -18.29
N LYS A 497 -26.14 5.80 -18.61
CA LYS A 497 -25.44 4.60 -19.08
C LYS A 497 -24.60 4.88 -20.33
N ALA A 498 -25.11 5.66 -21.26
CA ALA A 498 -24.39 6.05 -22.49
C ALA A 498 -23.13 6.89 -22.18
N ASP A 499 -23.19 7.79 -21.19
CA ASP A 499 -22.00 8.56 -20.75
C ASP A 499 -20.95 7.64 -20.15
N ARG A 500 -21.34 6.66 -19.34
CA ARG A 500 -20.43 5.65 -18.79
C ARG A 500 -19.75 4.84 -19.88
N GLU A 501 -20.50 4.35 -20.85
CA GLU A 501 -19.97 3.60 -22.01
C GLU A 501 -19.00 4.50 -22.83
N THR A 502 -19.37 5.74 -23.09
CA THR A 502 -18.52 6.73 -23.79
C THR A 502 -17.23 7.02 -23.00
N THR A 503 -17.33 7.12 -21.67
CA THR A 503 -16.18 7.34 -20.80
C THR A 503 -15.21 6.15 -20.91
N VAL A 504 -15.69 4.92 -20.73
CA VAL A 504 -14.87 3.71 -20.80
C VAL A 504 -14.18 3.60 -22.16
N GLU A 505 -14.88 3.91 -23.26
CA GLU A 505 -14.26 3.89 -24.59
C GLU A 505 -13.22 5.01 -24.77
N SER A 506 -13.50 6.21 -24.28
CA SER A 506 -12.59 7.38 -24.39
C SER A 506 -11.27 7.15 -23.64
N VAL A 507 -11.32 6.45 -22.50
CA VAL A 507 -10.10 6.20 -21.68
C VAL A 507 -9.32 4.97 -22.12
N ARG A 508 -9.82 4.15 -23.01
CA ARG A 508 -9.17 2.90 -23.47
C ARG A 508 -7.74 3.11 -23.96
N ASN A 509 -7.50 4.25 -24.63
CA ASN A 509 -6.20 4.65 -25.16
C ASN A 509 -5.59 5.83 -24.41
N ALA A 510 -6.16 6.24 -23.28
CA ALA A 510 -5.59 7.27 -22.42
C ALA A 510 -4.30 6.80 -21.74
N SER A 511 -3.57 7.73 -21.12
CA SER A 511 -2.40 7.40 -20.31
C SER A 511 -2.76 6.40 -19.21
N SER A 512 -1.80 5.65 -18.71
CA SER A 512 -2.01 4.69 -17.62
C SER A 512 -2.54 5.38 -16.35
N ASP A 513 -2.11 6.62 -16.10
CA ASP A 513 -2.58 7.41 -14.96
C ASP A 513 -4.09 7.68 -15.03
N ILE A 514 -4.61 8.00 -16.22
CA ILE A 514 -6.04 8.22 -16.43
C ILE A 514 -6.79 6.90 -16.52
N ARG A 515 -6.29 5.95 -17.30
CA ARG A 515 -6.92 4.63 -17.47
C ARG A 515 -7.19 3.93 -16.14
N GLY A 516 -6.18 3.91 -15.24
CA GLY A 516 -6.28 3.27 -13.93
C GLY A 516 -7.42 3.79 -13.06
N LEU A 517 -7.90 5.02 -13.25
CA LEU A 517 -9.08 5.56 -12.56
C LEU A 517 -10.37 4.88 -13.01
N PHE A 518 -10.47 4.46 -14.28
CA PHE A 518 -11.69 3.92 -14.87
C PHE A 518 -11.67 2.39 -15.05
N ASP A 519 -10.56 1.72 -14.78
CA ASP A 519 -10.46 0.25 -14.83
C ASP A 519 -11.49 -0.44 -13.94
N GLN A 520 -11.96 0.23 -12.89
CA GLN A 520 -13.03 -0.27 -12.02
C GLN A 520 -14.37 -0.49 -12.75
N PHE A 521 -14.61 0.19 -13.87
CA PHE A 521 -15.82 0.03 -14.72
C PHE A 521 -15.61 -0.93 -15.89
N VAL A 522 -14.40 -1.47 -16.05
CA VAL A 522 -14.06 -2.42 -17.10
C VAL A 522 -14.04 -3.83 -16.48
N PRO A 523 -14.73 -4.81 -17.09
CA PRO A 523 -14.63 -6.20 -16.63
C PRO A 523 -13.17 -6.64 -16.50
N GLU A 524 -12.84 -7.38 -15.46
CA GLU A 524 -11.46 -7.77 -15.15
C GLU A 524 -10.75 -8.46 -16.32
N SER A 525 -11.48 -9.34 -17.02
CA SER A 525 -10.99 -10.05 -18.21
C SER A 525 -10.64 -9.14 -19.40
N GLN A 526 -11.17 -7.91 -19.43
CA GLN A 526 -10.96 -6.93 -20.49
C GLN A 526 -9.96 -5.83 -20.09
N ARG A 527 -9.52 -5.79 -18.83
CA ARG A 527 -8.51 -4.80 -18.38
C ARG A 527 -7.17 -5.10 -19.03
N LYS A 528 -6.41 -4.04 -19.34
CA LYS A 528 -5.04 -4.20 -19.80
C LYS A 528 -4.19 -4.79 -18.66
N LYS A 529 -3.49 -5.88 -18.93
CA LYS A 529 -2.55 -6.48 -17.98
C LYS A 529 -1.31 -5.62 -17.91
N THR A 530 -1.16 -4.85 -16.84
CA THR A 530 0.04 -4.05 -16.57
C THR A 530 1.11 -4.89 -15.88
N LEU A 531 2.36 -4.42 -15.95
CA LEU A 531 3.51 -5.13 -15.39
C LEU A 531 3.50 -5.19 -13.87
N GLY A 532 2.89 -4.20 -13.19
CA GLY A 532 2.99 -4.09 -11.74
C GLY A 532 4.39 -3.66 -11.27
N ARG A 533 4.61 -3.64 -9.97
CA ARG A 533 5.91 -3.22 -9.40
C ARG A 533 7.04 -4.21 -9.67
N THR A 534 6.69 -5.49 -9.68
CA THR A 534 7.63 -6.60 -9.93
C THR A 534 7.11 -7.40 -11.10
N PHE A 535 7.96 -7.62 -12.08
CA PHE A 535 7.64 -8.41 -13.27
C PHE A 535 8.89 -9.10 -13.79
N GLU A 536 8.70 -10.19 -14.52
CA GLU A 536 9.78 -10.88 -15.21
C GLU A 536 10.26 -10.03 -16.40
N PRO A 537 11.53 -9.63 -16.44
CA PRO A 537 12.08 -8.81 -17.54
C PRO A 537 11.85 -9.40 -18.92
N THR A 538 11.78 -10.72 -19.03
CA THR A 538 11.48 -11.45 -20.27
C THR A 538 10.13 -11.07 -20.86
N LEU A 539 9.14 -10.68 -20.04
CA LEU A 539 7.84 -10.20 -20.54
C LEU A 539 7.98 -8.97 -21.44
N VAL A 540 8.90 -8.07 -21.11
CA VAL A 540 9.17 -6.85 -21.87
C VAL A 540 10.14 -7.13 -23.02
N LEU A 541 11.21 -7.87 -22.73
CA LEU A 541 12.30 -8.13 -23.69
C LEU A 541 11.88 -9.09 -24.83
N SER A 542 10.86 -9.91 -24.62
CA SER A 542 10.29 -10.77 -25.67
C SER A 542 9.38 -10.02 -26.65
N GLN A 543 8.99 -8.78 -26.33
CA GLN A 543 8.17 -7.96 -27.22
C GLN A 543 9.04 -7.24 -28.26
N THR A 544 8.49 -7.05 -29.44
CA THR A 544 9.12 -6.16 -30.45
C THR A 544 8.66 -4.73 -30.20
N GLY A 545 9.59 -3.89 -29.73
CA GLY A 545 9.31 -2.48 -29.44
C GLY A 545 9.22 -1.63 -30.71
N ASP A 546 8.29 -0.68 -30.74
CA ASP A 546 8.12 0.32 -31.79
C ASP A 546 8.53 1.72 -31.26
N PRO A 547 9.60 2.32 -31.79
CA PRO A 547 10.06 3.63 -31.34
C PRO A 547 9.04 4.76 -31.51
N LEU A 548 8.15 4.68 -32.51
CA LEU A 548 7.14 5.72 -32.72
C LEU A 548 6.05 5.67 -31.65
N ARG A 549 5.57 4.48 -31.27
CA ARG A 549 4.66 4.31 -30.14
C ARG A 549 5.36 4.68 -28.83
N GLY A 550 6.60 4.23 -28.66
CA GLY A 550 7.41 4.53 -27.48
C GLY A 550 7.64 6.04 -27.29
N ARG A 551 7.79 6.80 -28.38
CA ARG A 551 7.85 8.26 -28.34
C ARG A 551 6.58 8.87 -27.72
N LEU A 552 5.41 8.38 -28.12
CA LEU A 552 4.15 8.86 -27.53
C LEU A 552 4.09 8.59 -26.03
N ILE A 553 4.54 7.41 -25.59
CA ILE A 553 4.58 7.04 -24.18
C ILE A 553 5.58 7.91 -23.40
N PHE A 554 6.77 8.18 -23.98
CA PHE A 554 7.79 9.03 -23.35
C PHE A 554 7.28 10.47 -23.09
N PHE A 555 6.54 11.02 -24.06
CA PHE A 555 6.00 12.38 -23.98
C PHE A 555 4.63 12.44 -23.27
N SER A 556 4.03 11.30 -22.94
CA SER A 556 2.82 11.23 -22.11
C SER A 556 3.15 11.27 -20.62
N ASP A 557 2.15 11.51 -19.81
CA ASP A 557 2.29 11.45 -18.35
C ASP A 557 2.37 10.01 -17.82
N ALA A 558 2.16 9.00 -18.65
CA ALA A 558 2.12 7.59 -18.26
C ALA A 558 3.45 7.07 -17.67
N ALA A 559 4.56 7.37 -18.32
CA ALA A 559 5.89 6.95 -17.87
C ALA A 559 6.68 8.09 -17.22
N ARG A 560 6.21 9.35 -17.31
CA ARG A 560 6.79 10.57 -16.72
C ARG A 560 8.26 10.83 -17.06
N CYS A 561 8.82 10.14 -18.04
CA CYS A 561 10.22 10.26 -18.39
C CYS A 561 10.61 11.70 -18.72
N ARG A 562 9.74 12.40 -19.49
CA ARG A 562 9.94 13.80 -19.89
C ARG A 562 9.98 14.78 -18.71
N ALA A 563 9.39 14.47 -17.57
CA ALA A 563 9.43 15.35 -16.41
C ALA A 563 10.88 15.64 -15.95
N CYS A 564 11.75 14.62 -16.05
CA CYS A 564 13.13 14.69 -15.59
C CYS A 564 14.17 14.54 -16.72
N HIS A 565 13.83 13.93 -17.87
CA HIS A 565 14.75 13.67 -18.97
C HIS A 565 14.38 14.48 -20.20
N ASP A 566 15.35 15.18 -20.78
CA ASP A 566 15.25 15.73 -22.12
C ASP A 566 15.99 14.84 -23.13
N THR A 567 15.56 14.84 -24.37
CA THR A 567 16.19 14.03 -25.42
C THR A 567 17.54 14.60 -25.87
N ASP A 568 17.71 15.92 -25.85
CA ASP A 568 18.84 16.61 -26.44
C ASP A 568 19.53 17.64 -25.52
N ASP A 569 18.74 18.37 -24.68
CA ASP A 569 19.22 19.51 -23.92
C ASP A 569 19.44 19.17 -22.43
N ALA A 570 20.71 19.24 -22.01
CA ALA A 570 21.09 19.00 -20.62
C ALA A 570 20.58 20.09 -19.66
N ALA A 571 20.40 21.34 -20.12
CA ALA A 571 19.91 22.41 -19.27
C ALA A 571 18.43 22.23 -18.90
N LEU A 572 17.66 21.59 -19.78
CA LEU A 572 16.26 21.27 -19.58
C LEU A 572 16.05 19.95 -18.80
N SER A 573 17.11 19.18 -18.55
CA SER A 573 17.05 17.91 -17.82
C SER A 573 17.33 18.08 -16.33
N VAL A 574 16.63 17.33 -15.50
CA VAL A 574 17.00 17.07 -14.10
C VAL A 574 17.92 15.83 -14.05
N GLY A 575 17.48 14.75 -14.69
CA GLY A 575 18.29 13.55 -14.88
C GLY A 575 19.25 13.67 -16.07
N PRO A 576 20.00 12.60 -16.44
CA PRO A 576 20.84 12.60 -17.62
C PRO A 576 20.02 12.80 -18.90
N THR A 577 20.55 13.53 -19.88
CA THR A 577 19.96 13.58 -21.22
C THR A 577 20.00 12.21 -21.87
N LEU A 578 19.05 11.94 -22.74
CA LEU A 578 18.98 10.66 -23.44
C LEU A 578 19.83 10.63 -24.73
N LYS A 579 20.45 11.74 -25.09
CA LYS A 579 21.24 11.91 -26.33
C LYS A 579 22.28 10.82 -26.57
N ASP A 580 22.96 10.40 -25.51
CA ASP A 580 24.03 9.40 -25.62
C ASP A 580 23.64 8.05 -25.02
N ILE A 581 22.35 7.85 -24.72
CA ILE A 581 21.86 6.68 -24.00
C ILE A 581 22.10 5.38 -24.75
N SER A 582 21.96 5.38 -26.09
CA SER A 582 22.20 4.23 -26.94
C SER A 582 23.68 3.83 -27.03
N ARG A 583 24.60 4.78 -26.79
CA ARG A 583 26.04 4.48 -26.69
C ARG A 583 26.38 3.96 -25.28
N LYS A 584 25.73 4.47 -24.25
CA LYS A 584 25.94 4.06 -22.86
C LYS A 584 25.38 2.67 -22.60
N TYR A 585 24.19 2.35 -23.15
CA TYR A 585 23.50 1.08 -22.98
C TYR A 585 23.20 0.46 -24.34
N VAL A 586 24.11 -0.39 -24.79
CA VAL A 586 24.03 -1.05 -26.13
C VAL A 586 22.92 -2.11 -26.12
N HIS A 587 22.69 -2.77 -25.00
CA HIS A 587 21.71 -3.84 -24.87
C HIS A 587 20.43 -3.32 -24.21
N MET A 588 19.28 -3.70 -24.78
CA MET A 588 17.95 -3.34 -24.28
C MET A 588 17.73 -3.81 -22.83
N SER A 589 18.26 -4.97 -22.47
CA SER A 589 18.18 -5.52 -21.12
C SER A 589 18.91 -4.66 -20.09
N GLU A 590 20.04 -4.06 -20.47
CA GLU A 590 20.80 -3.16 -19.62
C GLU A 590 20.05 -1.84 -19.41
N LEU A 591 19.49 -1.28 -20.48
CA LEU A 591 18.64 -0.11 -20.43
C LEU A 591 17.42 -0.38 -19.54
N LEU A 592 16.73 -1.50 -19.73
CA LEU A 592 15.59 -1.91 -18.89
C LEU A 592 15.98 -1.95 -17.40
N GLN A 593 17.12 -2.57 -17.07
CA GLN A 593 17.59 -2.68 -15.70
C GLN A 593 17.78 -1.31 -15.05
N HIS A 594 18.44 -0.38 -15.73
CA HIS A 594 18.68 0.97 -15.20
C HIS A 594 17.41 1.81 -15.08
N VAL A 595 16.41 1.52 -15.89
CA VAL A 595 15.08 2.17 -15.78
C VAL A 595 14.28 1.59 -14.61
N VAL A 596 14.34 0.28 -14.40
CA VAL A 596 13.57 -0.41 -13.33
C VAL A 596 14.25 -0.27 -11.97
N GLN A 597 15.60 -0.17 -11.95
CA GLN A 597 16.42 0.00 -10.75
C GLN A 597 17.26 1.28 -10.83
N PRO A 598 16.66 2.46 -10.73
CA PRO A 598 17.36 3.72 -11.00
C PRO A 598 18.45 4.05 -9.96
N SER A 599 18.39 3.42 -8.79
CA SER A 599 19.39 3.57 -7.72
C SER A 599 20.59 2.62 -7.85
N LEU A 600 20.60 1.71 -8.83
CA LEU A 600 21.64 0.71 -9.01
C LEU A 600 23.03 1.33 -9.24
N LYS A 601 23.08 2.41 -10.04
CA LYS A 601 24.29 3.17 -10.30
C LYS A 601 23.95 4.63 -10.57
N ILE A 602 24.30 5.48 -9.65
CA ILE A 602 24.05 6.92 -9.72
C ILE A 602 25.42 7.61 -9.94
N ASP A 603 25.57 8.34 -11.04
CA ASP A 603 26.75 9.21 -11.24
C ASP A 603 26.71 10.35 -10.21
N ASP A 604 27.84 10.75 -9.67
CA ASP A 604 27.94 11.73 -8.56
C ASP A 604 27.19 13.05 -8.82
N LYS A 605 27.18 13.51 -10.07
CA LYS A 605 26.46 14.72 -10.49
C LYS A 605 24.94 14.59 -10.48
N PHE A 606 24.42 13.36 -10.40
CA PHE A 606 22.99 13.06 -10.29
C PHE A 606 22.61 12.46 -8.92
N ALA A 607 23.54 12.54 -7.95
CA ALA A 607 23.27 12.11 -6.59
C ALA A 607 22.22 13.01 -5.96
N THR A 608 21.23 12.39 -5.34
CA THR A 608 20.18 13.11 -4.59
C THR A 608 20.75 13.63 -3.28
N TRP A 609 20.44 14.87 -2.94
CA TRP A 609 20.72 15.47 -1.66
C TRP A 609 19.43 15.79 -0.93
N THR A 610 19.44 15.57 0.36
CA THR A 610 18.37 16.00 1.28
C THR A 610 18.91 17.13 2.14
N VAL A 611 18.15 18.22 2.21
CA VAL A 611 18.35 19.31 3.16
C VAL A 611 17.19 19.25 4.15
N VAL A 612 17.52 19.25 5.44
CA VAL A 612 16.57 19.51 6.51
C VAL A 612 16.83 20.94 6.99
N THR A 613 15.80 21.76 6.93
CA THR A 613 15.91 23.16 7.38
C THR A 613 15.57 23.27 8.86
N THR A 614 16.02 24.33 9.51
CA THR A 614 15.81 24.59 10.94
C THR A 614 14.34 24.68 11.36
N ASP A 615 13.43 24.92 10.40
CA ASP A 615 11.98 24.86 10.59
C ASP A 615 11.40 23.44 10.38
N GLY A 616 12.27 22.45 10.14
CA GLY A 616 11.88 21.04 9.93
C GLY A 616 11.43 20.71 8.51
N THR A 617 11.54 21.62 7.53
CA THR A 617 11.21 21.33 6.13
C THR A 617 12.26 20.43 5.51
N VAL A 618 11.81 19.34 4.83
CA VAL A 618 12.70 18.39 4.14
C VAL A 618 12.63 18.65 2.63
N LEU A 619 13.77 19.05 2.06
CA LEU A 619 13.92 19.36 0.64
C LEU A 619 14.84 18.34 -0.02
N ASN A 620 14.43 17.82 -1.18
CA ASN A 620 15.23 16.87 -1.96
C ASN A 620 15.51 17.41 -3.35
N GLY A 621 16.73 17.22 -3.83
CA GLY A 621 17.13 17.68 -5.17
C GLY A 621 18.52 17.23 -5.54
N LEU A 622 18.96 17.58 -6.74
CA LEU A 622 20.33 17.44 -7.18
C LEU A 622 21.13 18.68 -6.75
N MET A 623 22.35 18.51 -6.29
CA MET A 623 23.23 19.62 -5.93
C MET A 623 23.67 20.37 -7.20
N GLU A 624 23.19 21.60 -7.39
CA GLU A 624 23.67 22.48 -8.46
C GLU A 624 24.88 23.30 -8.02
N SER A 625 24.83 23.85 -6.82
CA SER A 625 25.97 24.56 -6.24
C SER A 625 25.91 24.59 -4.72
N GLN A 626 27.09 24.70 -4.11
CA GLN A 626 27.25 24.90 -2.67
C GLN A 626 28.32 25.94 -2.44
N SER A 627 28.01 26.95 -1.63
CA SER A 627 28.94 28.00 -1.19
C SER A 627 28.94 28.11 0.33
N ASP A 628 29.70 29.02 0.88
CA ASP A 628 29.70 29.29 2.34
C ASP A 628 28.37 29.93 2.80
N ALA A 629 27.65 30.59 1.90
CA ALA A 629 26.40 31.30 2.19
C ALA A 629 25.17 30.46 1.97
N GLN A 630 25.14 29.59 0.96
CA GLN A 630 23.92 28.92 0.52
C GLN A 630 24.19 27.58 -0.18
N VAL A 631 23.15 26.74 -0.22
CA VAL A 631 23.04 25.52 -1.03
C VAL A 631 21.96 25.74 -2.06
N VAL A 632 22.22 25.36 -3.33
CA VAL A 632 21.23 25.41 -4.40
C VAL A 632 20.97 23.97 -4.87
N LEU A 633 19.73 23.53 -4.72
CA LEU A 633 19.26 22.25 -5.20
C LEU A 633 18.36 22.43 -6.42
N LYS A 634 18.47 21.53 -7.40
CA LYS A 634 17.50 21.38 -8.48
C LYS A 634 16.50 20.28 -8.13
N ALA A 635 15.26 20.67 -7.85
CA ALA A 635 14.18 19.76 -7.49
C ALA A 635 13.67 18.95 -8.71
N ALA A 636 12.90 17.90 -8.46
CA ALA A 636 12.34 17.03 -9.51
C ALA A 636 11.40 17.80 -10.47
N ASP A 637 10.76 18.87 -10.03
CA ASP A 637 9.92 19.77 -10.83
C ASP A 637 10.71 20.83 -11.61
N ARG A 638 12.04 20.69 -11.68
CA ARG A 638 13.02 21.59 -12.32
C ARG A 638 13.21 22.93 -11.62
N LYS A 639 12.55 23.18 -10.49
CA LYS A 639 12.75 24.42 -9.72
C LYS A 639 14.11 24.39 -9.05
N GLN A 640 14.73 25.56 -9.01
CA GLN A 640 15.91 25.79 -8.19
C GLN A 640 15.49 26.21 -6.79
N LEU A 641 15.95 25.46 -5.80
CA LEU A 641 15.72 25.73 -4.38
C LEU A 641 17.00 26.33 -3.82
N THR A 642 16.99 27.62 -3.56
CA THR A 642 18.12 28.30 -2.89
C THR A 642 17.88 28.33 -1.40
N ILE A 643 18.74 27.72 -0.61
CA ILE A 643 18.60 27.54 0.83
C ILE A 643 19.82 28.17 1.50
N PRO A 644 19.62 29.22 2.32
CA PRO A 644 20.69 29.80 3.12
C PRO A 644 21.30 28.75 4.05
N LYS A 645 22.63 28.72 4.18
CA LYS A 645 23.28 27.75 5.08
C LYS A 645 22.86 27.92 6.54
N ALA A 646 22.52 29.14 6.97
CA ALA A 646 22.01 29.40 8.31
C ALA A 646 20.70 28.70 8.63
N ASP A 647 19.92 28.37 7.58
CA ASP A 647 18.61 27.71 7.70
C ASP A 647 18.73 26.18 7.54
N ILE A 648 19.93 25.64 7.38
CA ILE A 648 20.17 24.20 7.19
C ILE A 648 20.56 23.57 8.51
N GLU A 649 19.74 22.62 8.97
CA GLU A 649 20.03 21.78 10.12
C GLU A 649 20.84 20.53 9.69
N GLU A 650 20.43 19.86 8.61
CA GLU A 650 21.12 18.69 8.07
C GLU A 650 21.25 18.77 6.54
N LEU A 651 22.41 18.41 6.01
CA LEU A 651 22.69 18.26 4.59
C LEU A 651 23.27 16.87 4.34
N LYS A 652 22.54 15.99 3.66
CA LYS A 652 22.94 14.59 3.47
C LYS A 652 22.83 14.15 2.02
N LYS A 653 23.90 13.54 1.50
CA LYS A 653 23.89 12.84 0.22
C LYS A 653 23.17 11.50 0.38
N ARG A 654 22.21 11.21 -0.49
CA ARG A 654 21.44 9.97 -0.50
C ARG A 654 22.05 8.94 -1.44
N THR A 655 21.83 7.68 -1.13
CA THR A 655 22.12 6.53 -2.02
C THR A 655 20.97 6.22 -2.97
N GLN A 656 19.83 6.84 -2.79
CA GLN A 656 18.64 6.67 -3.64
C GLN A 656 18.63 7.70 -4.77
N SER A 657 18.22 7.26 -5.96
CA SER A 657 18.03 8.11 -7.12
C SER A 657 16.81 9.04 -6.95
N LEU A 658 16.88 10.23 -7.58
CA LEU A 658 15.72 11.09 -7.72
C LEU A 658 14.68 10.51 -8.72
N MET A 659 15.12 9.64 -9.64
CA MET A 659 14.22 8.88 -10.50
C MET A 659 13.48 7.84 -9.66
N PRO A 660 12.14 7.83 -9.68
CA PRO A 660 11.36 6.91 -8.87
C PRO A 660 11.43 5.46 -9.37
N ASP A 661 11.32 4.51 -8.45
CA ASP A 661 11.12 3.11 -8.79
C ASP A 661 9.72 2.86 -9.36
N GLY A 662 9.56 1.79 -10.15
CA GLY A 662 8.25 1.34 -10.65
C GLY A 662 7.67 2.17 -11.79
N VAL A 663 8.47 2.91 -12.55
CA VAL A 663 8.02 3.73 -13.69
C VAL A 663 7.35 2.91 -14.80
N PHE A 664 7.51 1.58 -14.80
CA PHE A 664 6.85 0.67 -15.76
C PHE A 664 5.62 -0.03 -15.18
N ALA A 665 5.31 0.19 -13.91
CA ALA A 665 4.29 -0.60 -13.22
C ALA A 665 2.89 -0.51 -13.86
N ASP A 666 2.53 0.64 -14.40
CA ASP A 666 1.25 0.87 -15.08
C ASP A 666 1.31 0.65 -16.61
N LEU A 667 2.48 0.31 -17.13
CA LEU A 667 2.64 -0.03 -18.54
C LEU A 667 2.35 -1.53 -18.77
N THR A 668 1.82 -1.87 -19.93
CA THR A 668 1.84 -3.25 -20.42
C THR A 668 3.25 -3.63 -20.87
N ALA A 669 3.53 -4.91 -21.01
CA ALA A 669 4.82 -5.39 -21.50
C ALA A 669 5.17 -4.79 -22.89
N GLN A 670 4.18 -4.65 -23.77
CA GLN A 670 4.36 -4.03 -25.09
C GLN A 670 4.66 -2.53 -24.98
N GLU A 671 3.92 -1.79 -24.14
CA GLU A 671 4.14 -0.36 -23.93
C GLU A 671 5.54 -0.09 -23.34
N ALA A 672 6.00 -0.93 -22.41
CA ALA A 672 7.34 -0.84 -21.86
C ALA A 672 8.44 -1.13 -22.92
N SER A 673 8.23 -2.13 -23.78
CA SER A 673 9.14 -2.45 -24.88
C SER A 673 9.20 -1.32 -25.93
N ASP A 674 8.05 -0.73 -26.27
CA ASP A 674 7.95 0.41 -27.18
C ASP A 674 8.74 1.61 -26.64
N LEU A 675 8.55 1.91 -25.34
CA LEU A 675 9.25 3.01 -24.66
C LEU A 675 10.78 2.80 -24.65
N LEU A 676 11.23 1.60 -24.35
CA LEU A 676 12.66 1.27 -24.37
C LEU A 676 13.24 1.40 -25.79
N ALA A 677 12.50 0.95 -26.82
CA ALA A 677 12.90 1.08 -28.22
C ALA A 677 13.04 2.56 -28.62
N PHE A 678 12.13 3.42 -28.17
CA PHE A 678 12.26 4.86 -28.38
C PHE A 678 13.50 5.43 -27.69
N ILE A 679 13.68 5.16 -26.38
CA ILE A 679 14.83 5.65 -25.61
C ILE A 679 16.13 5.24 -26.27
N GLN A 680 16.23 4.00 -26.74
CA GLN A 680 17.43 3.50 -27.45
C GLN A 680 17.62 4.15 -28.83
N SER A 681 16.56 4.58 -29.51
CA SER A 681 16.62 5.26 -30.79
C SER A 681 17.09 6.72 -30.69
N VAL A 682 16.96 7.34 -29.50
CA VAL A 682 17.42 8.71 -29.26
C VAL A 682 18.94 8.78 -29.43
N GLY A 683 19.42 9.68 -30.24
CA GLY A 683 20.84 9.83 -30.56
C GLY A 683 21.37 8.93 -31.72
N GLN A 684 20.53 8.02 -32.29
CA GLN A 684 20.86 7.28 -33.50
C GLN A 684 20.46 8.05 -34.78
N THR A 685 19.57 9.01 -34.67
CA THR A 685 19.21 9.91 -35.78
C THR A 685 20.29 10.98 -35.95
N LYS A 686 21.09 10.84 -37.00
CA LYS A 686 21.88 11.92 -37.59
C LYS A 686 21.02 12.70 -38.59
#